data_0eeafdb26938c72c8a217d35f2b83861
#
_entry.id   0eeafdb26938c72c8a217d35f2b83861
#
_cell.length_a   1.000
_cell.length_b   1.000
_cell.length_c   1.000
_cell.angle_alpha   90.00
_cell.angle_beta   90.00
_cell.angle_gamma   90.00
#
_symmetry.space_group_name_H-M   'P 1'
#
loop_
_entity.id
_entity.type
_entity.pdbx_description
1 polymer ?
#
loop_
_entity_poly.entity_id
_entity_poly.type
_entity_poly.pdbx_seq_one_letter_code
_entity_poly.pdbx_strand_id
1 'polypeptide(L)'
;MSGAAPAAALQARGTTGRPVSFFARLKRFQFPLFVVIASIIAAEGAHRSGVLATMEHLYTDLWHRESGVRFNPDHVALVVVDDQSLVEHGDVPMVFWTPLFARAAATLREAGATVVGVDFLFGFTPEDWISKLNLSKTDALRDYDLAFRQELNKGKIVLVGSVVRGNPGEKDGVLLAHSDYLLSLPNADFVSHVGFADLVTDADGGVRRFEVAPHVDLPPDLAMGAPRLALGPLLASHAAGLDKAAQSWQVGGRTVETSEMNSISYAGPPGTVPRVSLSKVLADGAANDPSIKALRGKVVIIGGDFQGMNDVHTTPYSGRLLTGTGGLMAGVEIQANIVETLLSGRETHEAPAWMRVLLLTVFIGITTWAYHQRSPWTGLVELAAALAISLLIGFAAFQRFVLIPAASLQFGLLTAYLLAFSERLTSEERDKARVKTMFKGYVSDDVVEMLLSSERRLDLEGQAMHITVLFSDIRQFTTISEKLTPRETVEFLNAYYKIVVGVILEEGGRIDKFIGDAVMAEFGVPYPFPDHAHRALRAAVRIRDVAKEFQAWMHARFPNRDIPEFHVGVGVHTGDAVVGNVGSEARMEYTAVGDTVNVASRLEGETKYLNCVIAASVQAVREAEKAGATVATGVHDTVRVKGRLEPVEVFEIIDTGK
;
A
#
# COMPACT_ATOMS: atom_id res chain seq x y z
N MET A 1 5.52 -54.18 -62.21
CA MET A 1 5.80 -55.10 -61.10
C MET A 1 6.68 -54.34 -60.16
N SER A 2 6.11 -53.71 -59.24
CA SER A 2 5.85 -54.08 -57.83
C SER A 2 7.09 -53.98 -57.01
N GLY A 3 7.07 -53.10 -56.04
CA GLY A 3 7.97 -53.06 -54.93
C GLY A 3 7.90 -51.77 -54.13
N ALA A 4 6.78 -51.58 -53.43
CA ALA A 4 6.66 -50.54 -52.41
C ALA A 4 7.49 -50.97 -51.18
N ALA A 5 8.27 -50.07 -50.63
CA ALA A 5 8.90 -50.20 -49.32
C ALA A 5 8.29 -49.18 -48.34
N PRO A 6 8.06 -49.52 -47.07
CA PRO A 6 7.11 -48.84 -46.21
C PRO A 6 7.74 -47.64 -45.47
N ALA A 7 7.04 -46.52 -45.58
CA ALA A 7 7.17 -45.41 -44.65
C ALA A 7 6.37 -45.73 -43.37
N ALA A 8 7.02 -46.15 -42.32
CA ALA A 8 6.42 -46.21 -40.97
C ALA A 8 7.49 -46.44 -39.91
N ALA A 9 8.02 -45.37 -39.28
CA ALA A 9 8.58 -45.38 -37.92
C ALA A 9 9.11 -43.98 -37.52
N LEU A 10 8.24 -42.99 -37.52
CA LEU A 10 8.54 -41.67 -36.89
C LEU A 10 7.26 -41.12 -36.26
N GLN A 11 6.71 -41.90 -35.33
CA GLN A 11 5.70 -41.37 -34.42
C GLN A 11 6.03 -41.78 -32.98
N ALA A 12 5.83 -40.80 -32.09
CA ALA A 12 5.83 -40.94 -30.66
C ALA A 12 7.21 -40.96 -29.95
N ARG A 13 7.83 -39.80 -29.82
CA ARG A 13 8.45 -39.43 -28.55
C ARG A 13 7.54 -38.41 -27.86
N GLY A 14 6.57 -38.90 -27.13
CA GLY A 14 5.75 -38.15 -26.24
C GLY A 14 6.62 -37.41 -25.23
N THR A 15 6.43 -36.12 -25.17
CA THR A 15 6.91 -35.26 -24.08
C THR A 15 6.24 -35.71 -22.78
N THR A 16 6.86 -36.62 -22.07
CA THR A 16 6.50 -36.91 -20.68
C THR A 16 6.93 -35.70 -19.85
N GLY A 17 6.04 -34.69 -19.81
CA GLY A 17 6.11 -33.66 -18.79
C GLY A 17 6.05 -34.35 -17.44
N ARG A 18 7.14 -34.32 -16.67
CA ARG A 18 7.17 -34.77 -15.30
C ARG A 18 6.04 -34.03 -14.57
N PRO A 19 5.12 -34.72 -13.87
CA PRO A 19 4.11 -34.07 -13.07
C PRO A 19 4.81 -33.19 -12.03
N VAL A 20 4.60 -31.87 -12.14
CA VAL A 20 5.06 -30.92 -11.13
C VAL A 20 4.46 -31.41 -9.80
N SER A 21 5.32 -31.80 -8.84
CA SER A 21 4.89 -32.37 -7.59
C SER A 21 3.89 -31.42 -6.90
N PHE A 22 2.87 -31.98 -6.26
CA PHE A 22 1.86 -31.22 -5.49
C PHE A 22 2.52 -30.21 -4.54
N PHE A 23 3.63 -30.56 -3.92
CA PHE A 23 4.43 -29.67 -3.06
C PHE A 23 5.07 -28.49 -3.80
N ALA A 24 5.46 -28.65 -5.06
CA ALA A 24 6.00 -27.55 -5.85
C ALA A 24 4.90 -26.55 -6.26
N ARG A 25 3.66 -27.02 -6.45
CA ARG A 25 2.49 -26.15 -6.64
C ARG A 25 2.12 -25.42 -5.35
N LEU A 26 2.17 -26.09 -4.20
CA LEU A 26 1.89 -25.48 -2.89
C LEU A 26 2.86 -24.33 -2.56
N LYS A 27 4.15 -24.48 -2.84
CA LYS A 27 5.15 -23.42 -2.66
C LYS A 27 4.85 -22.16 -3.45
N ARG A 28 4.25 -22.29 -4.63
CA ARG A 28 3.90 -21.14 -5.49
C ARG A 28 2.78 -20.27 -4.89
N PHE A 29 1.93 -20.84 -4.02
CA PHE A 29 0.83 -20.13 -3.36
C PHE A 29 1.17 -19.62 -1.95
N GLN A 30 2.32 -19.99 -1.40
CA GLN A 30 2.69 -19.60 -0.02
C GLN A 30 2.84 -18.09 0.13
N PHE A 31 3.50 -17.44 -0.81
CA PHE A 31 3.72 -16.00 -0.74
C PHE A 31 2.43 -15.18 -0.98
N PRO A 32 1.62 -15.42 -2.03
CA PRO A 32 0.32 -14.78 -2.16
C PRO A 32 -0.58 -14.96 -0.94
N LEU A 33 -0.63 -16.15 -0.35
CA LEU A 33 -1.39 -16.41 0.86
C LEU A 33 -0.86 -15.61 2.07
N PHE A 34 0.47 -15.52 2.22
CA PHE A 34 1.09 -14.69 3.24
C PHE A 34 0.72 -13.21 3.07
N VAL A 35 0.77 -12.67 1.84
CA VAL A 35 0.38 -11.28 1.54
C VAL A 35 -1.07 -11.03 1.94
N VAL A 36 -1.99 -11.92 1.59
CA VAL A 36 -3.40 -11.79 1.94
C VAL A 36 -3.58 -11.77 3.46
N ILE A 37 -3.02 -12.74 4.17
CA ILE A 37 -3.16 -12.84 5.64
C ILE A 37 -2.51 -11.63 6.33
N ALA A 38 -1.30 -11.26 5.97
CA ALA A 38 -0.58 -10.14 6.55
C ALA A 38 -1.34 -8.81 6.35
N SER A 39 -1.89 -8.60 5.15
CA SER A 39 -2.65 -7.40 4.81
C SER A 39 -3.99 -7.31 5.55
N ILE A 40 -4.67 -8.45 5.74
CA ILE A 40 -5.91 -8.51 6.54
C ILE A 40 -5.61 -8.20 8.01
N ILE A 41 -4.55 -8.79 8.56
CA ILE A 41 -4.13 -8.53 9.96
C ILE A 41 -3.76 -7.05 10.14
N ALA A 42 -3.01 -6.47 9.19
CA ALA A 42 -2.64 -5.07 9.23
C ALA A 42 -3.86 -4.14 9.15
N ALA A 43 -4.80 -4.41 8.23
CA ALA A 43 -6.02 -3.62 8.06
C ALA A 43 -6.93 -3.68 9.29
N GLU A 44 -7.18 -4.87 9.82
CA GLU A 44 -8.01 -5.06 11.01
C GLU A 44 -7.34 -4.50 12.28
N GLY A 45 -6.01 -4.62 12.38
CA GLY A 45 -5.22 -4.00 13.45
C GLY A 45 -5.29 -2.47 13.41
N ALA A 46 -5.13 -1.87 12.23
CA ALA A 46 -5.23 -0.43 12.04
C ALA A 46 -6.66 0.09 12.30
N HIS A 47 -7.68 -0.68 11.94
CA HIS A 47 -9.07 -0.36 12.26
C HIS A 47 -9.30 -0.33 13.78
N ARG A 48 -8.94 -1.41 14.48
CA ARG A 48 -9.15 -1.53 15.94
C ARG A 48 -8.34 -0.54 16.77
N SER A 49 -7.17 -0.14 16.29
CA SER A 49 -6.34 0.86 16.97
C SER A 49 -6.87 2.30 16.82
N GLY A 50 -7.84 2.54 15.95
CA GLY A 50 -8.38 3.86 15.67
C GLY A 50 -7.48 4.77 14.81
N VAL A 51 -6.32 4.28 14.35
CA VAL A 51 -5.37 5.07 13.53
C VAL A 51 -6.03 5.57 12.24
N LEU A 52 -7.00 4.84 11.70
CA LEU A 52 -7.72 5.20 10.48
C LEU A 52 -9.00 6.01 10.74
N ALA A 53 -9.35 6.32 11.99
CA ALA A 53 -10.62 6.96 12.35
C ALA A 53 -10.84 8.28 11.60
N THR A 54 -9.82 9.14 11.49
CA THR A 54 -9.92 10.41 10.76
C THR A 54 -10.27 10.22 9.28
N MET A 55 -9.68 9.19 8.64
CA MET A 55 -9.98 8.88 7.24
C MET A 55 -11.37 8.27 7.08
N GLU A 56 -11.80 7.43 8.01
CA GLU A 56 -13.17 6.89 8.02
C GLU A 56 -14.22 8.01 8.19
N HIS A 57 -13.97 8.97 9.09
CA HIS A 57 -14.83 10.15 9.23
C HIS A 57 -14.90 10.97 7.94
N LEU A 58 -13.75 11.18 7.27
CA LEU A 58 -13.70 11.90 6.01
C LEU A 58 -14.57 11.22 4.93
N TYR A 59 -14.51 9.90 4.80
CA TYR A 59 -15.36 9.17 3.85
C TYR A 59 -16.84 9.21 4.24
N THR A 60 -17.15 9.05 5.52
CA THR A 60 -18.51 9.12 6.02
C THR A 60 -19.12 10.52 5.77
N ASP A 61 -18.36 11.57 6.01
CA ASP A 61 -18.78 12.95 5.76
C ASP A 61 -18.97 13.22 4.25
N LEU A 62 -18.06 12.70 3.41
CA LEU A 62 -18.21 12.77 1.96
C LEU A 62 -19.50 12.08 1.50
N TRP A 63 -19.78 10.90 2.02
CA TRP A 63 -20.99 10.14 1.65
C TRP A 63 -22.27 10.84 2.11
N HIS A 64 -22.30 11.48 3.28
CA HIS A 64 -23.44 12.30 3.71
C HIS A 64 -23.67 13.45 2.72
N ARG A 65 -22.63 14.19 2.36
CA ARG A 65 -22.72 15.33 1.44
C ARG A 65 -23.19 14.93 0.05
N GLU A 66 -22.64 13.86 -0.50
CA GLU A 66 -23.02 13.36 -1.82
C GLU A 66 -24.44 12.73 -1.84
N SER A 67 -24.92 12.26 -0.69
CA SER A 67 -26.29 11.75 -0.57
C SER A 67 -27.35 12.86 -0.51
N GLY A 68 -26.98 14.07 -0.11
CA GLY A 68 -27.94 15.16 0.09
C GLY A 68 -29.03 14.78 1.11
N VAL A 69 -30.31 14.97 0.78
CA VAL A 69 -31.42 14.50 1.60
C VAL A 69 -31.55 12.99 1.49
N ARG A 70 -31.34 12.29 2.60
CA ARG A 70 -31.39 10.81 2.66
C ARG A 70 -32.82 10.29 2.89
N PHE A 71 -33.57 10.96 3.70
CA PHE A 71 -34.98 10.63 4.00
C PHE A 71 -35.70 11.84 4.60
N ASN A 72 -37.03 11.80 4.62
CA ASN A 72 -37.83 12.80 5.30
C ASN A 72 -38.13 12.32 6.73
N PRO A 73 -37.92 13.15 7.78
CA PRO A 73 -38.30 12.82 9.15
C PRO A 73 -39.81 12.77 9.30
N ASP A 74 -40.33 11.64 9.82
CA ASP A 74 -41.74 11.41 10.00
C ASP A 74 -42.21 11.57 11.46
N HIS A 75 -41.31 11.34 12.43
CA HIS A 75 -41.61 11.26 13.86
C HIS A 75 -41.34 12.55 14.61
N VAL A 76 -40.57 13.48 14.04
CA VAL A 76 -40.14 14.72 14.68
C VAL A 76 -40.37 15.93 13.80
N ALA A 77 -40.59 17.09 14.42
CA ALA A 77 -40.61 18.40 13.77
C ALA A 77 -40.10 19.47 14.74
N LEU A 78 -39.65 20.59 14.19
CA LEU A 78 -39.15 21.74 14.94
C LEU A 78 -40.16 22.87 14.98
N VAL A 79 -40.20 23.57 16.13
CA VAL A 79 -40.73 24.93 16.22
C VAL A 79 -39.53 25.83 16.50
N VAL A 80 -39.19 26.66 15.52
CA VAL A 80 -37.94 27.44 15.60
C VAL A 80 -38.21 28.87 16.04
N VAL A 81 -37.45 29.35 17.01
CA VAL A 81 -37.24 30.76 17.25
C VAL A 81 -36.31 31.24 16.15
N ASP A 82 -36.87 31.82 15.12
CA ASP A 82 -36.20 32.33 13.93
C ASP A 82 -36.05 33.87 13.97
N ASP A 83 -35.40 34.43 12.95
CA ASP A 83 -35.24 35.89 12.85
C ASP A 83 -36.59 36.64 12.85
N GLN A 84 -37.67 36.04 12.30
CA GLN A 84 -38.99 36.61 12.35
C GLN A 84 -39.54 36.67 13.79
N SER A 85 -39.34 35.59 14.54
CA SER A 85 -39.73 35.53 15.96
C SER A 85 -39.02 36.58 16.80
N LEU A 86 -37.74 36.84 16.49
CA LEU A 86 -36.94 37.88 17.16
C LEU A 86 -37.42 39.30 16.77
N VAL A 87 -37.82 39.52 15.52
CA VAL A 87 -38.35 40.82 15.10
C VAL A 87 -39.71 41.11 15.79
N GLU A 88 -40.56 40.11 15.98
CA GLU A 88 -41.88 40.27 16.58
C GLU A 88 -41.85 40.36 18.13
N HIS A 89 -40.86 39.70 18.78
CA HIS A 89 -40.83 39.58 20.25
C HIS A 89 -39.50 39.96 20.89
N GLY A 90 -38.49 40.35 20.10
CA GLY A 90 -37.10 40.59 20.59
C GLY A 90 -36.93 41.91 21.34
N ASP A 91 -37.96 42.74 21.43
CA ASP A 91 -38.01 43.92 22.31
C ASP A 91 -38.02 43.54 23.80
N VAL A 92 -38.34 42.28 24.13
CA VAL A 92 -38.37 41.74 25.48
C VAL A 92 -37.28 40.70 25.67
N PRO A 93 -36.44 40.76 26.71
CA PRO A 93 -35.44 39.72 27.00
C PRO A 93 -36.07 38.33 27.11
N MET A 94 -35.38 37.30 26.60
CA MET A 94 -35.93 35.94 26.48
C MET A 94 -36.36 35.33 27.84
N VAL A 95 -35.80 35.78 28.97
CA VAL A 95 -36.25 35.36 30.31
C VAL A 95 -37.73 35.66 30.56
N PHE A 96 -38.30 36.65 29.86
CA PHE A 96 -39.72 37.00 29.92
C PHE A 96 -40.57 36.33 28.82
N TRP A 97 -40.03 35.39 28.04
CA TRP A 97 -40.77 34.67 27.01
C TRP A 97 -41.56 33.46 27.52
N THR A 98 -41.51 33.20 28.84
CA THR A 98 -42.24 32.08 29.44
C THR A 98 -43.75 32.08 29.13
N PRO A 99 -44.47 33.22 29.03
CA PRO A 99 -45.85 33.21 28.55
C PRO A 99 -46.01 32.83 27.06
N LEU A 100 -45.01 33.17 26.23
CA LEU A 100 -44.99 32.78 24.81
C LEU A 100 -44.78 31.26 24.68
N PHE A 101 -43.81 30.69 25.43
CA PHE A 101 -43.61 29.24 25.48
C PHE A 101 -44.84 28.51 26.03
N ALA A 102 -45.54 29.07 27.03
CA ALA A 102 -46.82 28.50 27.51
C ALA A 102 -47.87 28.43 26.41
N ARG A 103 -48.06 29.54 25.67
CA ARG A 103 -49.00 29.59 24.53
C ARG A 103 -48.61 28.60 23.44
N ALA A 104 -47.34 28.56 23.06
CA ALA A 104 -46.82 27.62 22.07
C ALA A 104 -47.09 26.17 22.49
N ALA A 105 -46.74 25.81 23.73
CA ALA A 105 -46.98 24.46 24.26
C ALA A 105 -48.46 24.10 24.27
N ALA A 106 -49.34 25.03 24.65
CA ALA A 106 -50.78 24.83 24.60
C ALA A 106 -51.28 24.59 23.18
N THR A 107 -50.86 25.41 22.21
CA THR A 107 -51.21 25.25 20.78
C THR A 107 -50.75 23.91 20.23
N LEU A 108 -49.50 23.50 20.53
CA LEU A 108 -48.93 22.22 20.08
C LEU A 108 -49.66 21.02 20.71
N ARG A 109 -50.01 21.11 21.97
CA ARG A 109 -50.81 20.09 22.67
C ARG A 109 -52.21 19.98 22.06
N GLU A 110 -52.85 21.09 21.73
CA GLU A 110 -54.15 21.12 21.04
C GLU A 110 -54.06 20.56 19.62
N ALA A 111 -52.98 20.84 18.90
CA ALA A 111 -52.68 20.24 17.60
C ALA A 111 -52.43 18.73 17.69
N GLY A 112 -52.18 18.18 18.88
CA GLY A 112 -52.00 16.75 19.13
C GLY A 112 -50.53 16.30 19.04
N ALA A 113 -49.56 17.17 19.30
CA ALA A 113 -48.16 16.76 19.50
C ALA A 113 -48.05 15.74 20.64
N THR A 114 -47.18 14.73 20.46
CA THR A 114 -47.01 13.65 21.45
C THR A 114 -46.30 14.14 22.69
N VAL A 115 -45.22 14.86 22.52
CA VAL A 115 -44.38 15.49 23.56
C VAL A 115 -43.72 16.73 22.96
N VAL A 116 -43.46 17.74 23.81
CA VAL A 116 -42.80 18.99 23.42
C VAL A 116 -41.49 19.12 24.20
N GLY A 117 -40.35 19.08 23.51
CA GLY A 117 -39.06 19.46 24.08
C GLY A 117 -38.86 20.97 23.99
N VAL A 118 -38.33 21.59 25.04
CA VAL A 118 -37.96 23.01 25.01
C VAL A 118 -36.47 23.12 25.23
N ASP A 119 -35.75 23.41 24.12
CA ASP A 119 -34.29 23.45 24.10
C ASP A 119 -33.76 24.86 24.46
N PHE A 120 -34.20 25.33 25.62
CA PHE A 120 -33.78 26.56 26.27
C PHE A 120 -33.60 26.30 27.76
N LEU A 121 -32.49 26.74 28.32
CA LEU A 121 -32.20 26.60 29.76
C LEU A 121 -32.86 27.74 30.55
N PHE A 122 -33.87 27.44 31.31
CA PHE A 122 -34.59 28.41 32.18
C PHE A 122 -33.91 28.54 33.54
N GLY A 123 -32.66 29.03 33.59
CA GLY A 123 -31.87 29.15 34.82
C GLY A 123 -32.34 30.25 35.78
N PHE A 124 -33.21 31.17 35.34
CA PHE A 124 -33.75 32.26 36.12
C PHE A 124 -35.24 32.43 35.84
N THR A 125 -35.99 32.88 36.87
CA THR A 125 -37.35 33.38 36.69
C THR A 125 -37.34 34.87 36.34
N PRO A 126 -38.42 35.43 35.74
CA PRO A 126 -38.57 36.88 35.61
C PRO A 126 -38.42 37.63 36.90
N GLU A 127 -38.94 37.08 38.02
CA GLU A 127 -38.82 37.68 39.36
C GLU A 127 -37.34 37.75 39.82
N ASP A 128 -36.56 36.69 39.64
CA ASP A 128 -35.14 36.67 39.98
C ASP A 128 -34.33 37.65 39.14
N TRP A 129 -34.65 37.74 37.84
CA TRP A 129 -33.98 38.67 36.94
C TRP A 129 -34.17 40.13 37.38
N ILE A 130 -35.42 40.53 37.72
CA ILE A 130 -35.74 41.84 38.20
C ILE A 130 -35.10 42.12 39.58
N SER A 131 -35.04 41.10 40.45
CA SER A 131 -34.35 41.20 41.75
C SER A 131 -32.88 41.47 41.58
N LYS A 132 -32.20 40.83 40.63
CA LYS A 132 -30.76 41.07 40.34
C LYS A 132 -30.50 42.49 39.82
N LEU A 133 -31.48 43.13 39.20
CA LEU A 133 -31.40 44.51 38.75
C LEU A 133 -31.71 45.52 39.88
N ASN A 134 -31.94 45.06 41.11
CA ASN A 134 -32.32 45.89 42.27
C ASN A 134 -33.64 46.68 42.04
N LEU A 135 -34.54 46.14 41.24
CA LEU A 135 -35.86 46.70 40.97
C LEU A 135 -36.88 46.13 41.95
N SER A 136 -37.90 46.91 42.27
CA SER A 136 -38.95 46.48 43.20
C SER A 136 -39.81 45.35 42.61
N LYS A 137 -39.98 44.28 43.37
CA LYS A 137 -40.90 43.18 43.04
C LYS A 137 -42.33 43.64 43.15
N THR A 138 -43.13 43.25 42.16
CA THR A 138 -44.57 43.43 42.14
C THR A 138 -45.27 42.06 42.14
N ASP A 139 -46.50 41.97 42.69
CA ASP A 139 -47.25 40.71 42.66
C ASP A 139 -47.48 40.22 41.24
N ALA A 140 -47.58 41.11 40.25
CA ALA A 140 -47.72 40.81 38.85
C ALA A 140 -46.49 40.04 38.30
N LEU A 141 -45.28 40.25 38.83
CA LEU A 141 -44.07 39.54 38.45
C LEU A 141 -44.03 38.10 38.98
N ARG A 142 -44.57 37.86 40.17
CA ARG A 142 -44.65 36.52 40.77
C ARG A 142 -45.57 35.58 39.93
N ASP A 143 -46.62 36.13 39.37
CA ASP A 143 -47.58 35.38 38.57
C ASP A 143 -47.28 35.42 37.04
N TYR A 144 -46.21 36.12 36.64
CA TYR A 144 -45.87 36.35 35.24
C TYR A 144 -45.66 35.05 34.47
N ASP A 145 -45.05 34.05 35.06
CA ASP A 145 -44.74 32.74 34.47
C ASP A 145 -45.74 31.63 34.90
N LEU A 146 -46.82 31.99 35.60
CA LEU A 146 -47.82 31.04 36.08
C LEU A 146 -48.41 30.17 34.95
N ALA A 147 -48.67 30.75 33.79
CA ALA A 147 -49.16 30.02 32.63
C ALA A 147 -48.20 28.93 32.18
N PHE A 148 -46.89 29.21 32.20
CA PHE A 148 -45.86 28.24 31.83
C PHE A 148 -45.75 27.11 32.87
N ARG A 149 -45.75 27.44 34.17
CA ARG A 149 -45.78 26.44 35.25
C ARG A 149 -47.03 25.53 35.16
N GLN A 150 -48.18 26.07 34.80
CA GLN A 150 -49.39 25.26 34.57
C GLN A 150 -49.26 24.32 33.38
N GLU A 151 -48.66 24.75 32.28
CA GLU A 151 -48.40 23.85 31.12
C GLU A 151 -47.37 22.77 31.47
N LEU A 152 -46.32 23.09 32.25
CA LEU A 152 -45.37 22.10 32.77
C LEU A 152 -46.04 20.99 33.57
N ASN A 153 -46.98 21.35 34.45
CA ASN A 153 -47.70 20.38 35.27
C ASN A 153 -48.58 19.40 34.48
N LYS A 154 -48.89 19.69 33.22
CA LYS A 154 -49.64 18.77 32.32
C LYS A 154 -48.78 17.59 31.82
N GLY A 155 -47.46 17.61 32.06
CA GLY A 155 -46.54 16.50 31.81
C GLY A 155 -46.23 16.21 30.34
N LYS A 156 -46.50 17.16 29.45
CA LYS A 156 -46.22 17.04 28.01
C LYS A 156 -44.97 17.79 27.58
N ILE A 157 -44.34 18.52 28.51
CA ILE A 157 -43.14 19.31 28.25
C ILE A 157 -41.92 18.64 28.89
N VAL A 158 -40.86 18.58 28.13
CA VAL A 158 -39.52 18.17 28.57
C VAL A 158 -38.60 19.38 28.52
N LEU A 159 -37.97 19.69 29.65
CA LEU A 159 -37.00 20.78 29.80
C LEU A 159 -35.57 20.26 29.57
N VAL A 160 -34.64 21.19 29.38
CA VAL A 160 -33.23 20.85 29.26
C VAL A 160 -32.43 21.13 30.53
N GLY A 161 -31.40 20.33 30.75
CA GLY A 161 -30.30 20.59 31.61
C GLY A 161 -28.99 20.48 30.83
N SER A 162 -27.90 20.89 31.43
CA SER A 162 -26.56 20.75 30.85
C SER A 162 -25.55 20.24 31.88
N VAL A 163 -24.57 19.48 31.45
CA VAL A 163 -23.47 18.96 32.29
C VAL A 163 -22.32 19.95 32.30
N VAL A 164 -21.92 20.36 33.50
CA VAL A 164 -20.69 21.15 33.68
C VAL A 164 -19.57 20.19 34.08
N ARG A 165 -18.70 19.88 33.12
CA ARG A 165 -17.59 18.96 33.37
C ARG A 165 -16.59 19.54 34.38
N GLY A 166 -16.30 18.76 35.41
CA GLY A 166 -15.23 19.08 36.38
C GLY A 166 -13.85 18.92 35.75
N ASN A 167 -12.82 19.52 36.38
CA ASN A 167 -11.45 19.22 36.00
C ASN A 167 -11.09 17.76 36.32
N PRO A 168 -10.00 17.21 35.76
CA PRO A 168 -9.56 15.85 36.07
C PRO A 168 -9.40 15.64 37.60
N GLY A 169 -10.22 14.76 38.17
CA GLY A 169 -10.27 14.48 39.62
C GLY A 169 -11.36 15.23 40.37
N GLU A 170 -12.07 16.15 39.73
CA GLU A 170 -13.24 16.83 40.30
C GLU A 170 -14.54 16.15 39.80
N LYS A 171 -15.59 16.30 40.61
CA LYS A 171 -16.93 15.82 40.21
C LYS A 171 -17.56 16.78 39.21
N ASP A 172 -18.43 16.20 38.33
CA ASP A 172 -19.24 16.99 37.43
C ASP A 172 -20.31 17.78 38.20
N GLY A 173 -20.73 18.90 37.62
CA GLY A 173 -21.92 19.65 38.06
C GLY A 173 -23.02 19.53 37.02
N VAL A 174 -24.21 19.99 37.41
CA VAL A 174 -25.33 20.10 36.49
C VAL A 174 -25.95 21.49 36.55
N LEU A 175 -26.28 22.03 35.37
CA LEU A 175 -27.13 23.21 35.24
C LEU A 175 -28.52 22.74 34.90
N LEU A 176 -29.49 23.06 35.77
CA LEU A 176 -30.90 22.73 35.59
C LEU A 176 -31.74 23.99 35.49
N ALA A 177 -32.98 23.84 35.05
CA ALA A 177 -33.94 24.90 35.13
C ALA A 177 -34.13 25.38 36.59
N HIS A 178 -34.62 26.59 36.75
CA HIS A 178 -34.93 27.16 38.08
C HIS A 178 -35.85 26.25 38.89
N SER A 179 -35.67 26.19 40.22
CA SER A 179 -36.46 25.32 41.11
C SER A 179 -37.99 25.44 40.94
N ASP A 180 -38.50 26.64 40.68
CA ASP A 180 -39.91 26.87 40.49
C ASP A 180 -40.52 26.15 39.27
N TYR A 181 -39.73 26.06 38.20
CA TYR A 181 -40.10 25.28 37.02
C TYR A 181 -39.99 23.78 37.27
N LEU A 182 -38.94 23.36 37.93
CA LEU A 182 -38.71 21.95 38.27
C LEU A 182 -39.83 21.43 39.21
N LEU A 183 -40.17 22.19 40.22
CA LEU A 183 -41.25 21.83 41.15
C LEU A 183 -42.63 21.89 40.52
N SER A 184 -42.78 22.57 39.37
CA SER A 184 -44.02 22.61 38.58
C SER A 184 -44.19 21.42 37.66
N LEU A 185 -43.18 20.57 37.50
CA LEU A 185 -43.29 19.30 36.77
C LEU A 185 -44.19 18.31 37.51
N PRO A 186 -44.86 17.36 36.80
CA PRO A 186 -45.67 16.35 37.46
C PRO A 186 -44.91 15.59 38.54
N ASN A 187 -45.40 15.61 39.79
CA ASN A 187 -44.78 14.98 40.95
C ASN A 187 -43.33 15.45 41.22
N ALA A 188 -42.91 16.61 40.68
CA ALA A 188 -41.53 17.08 40.69
C ALA A 188 -40.53 16.01 40.14
N ASP A 189 -40.94 15.25 39.13
CA ASP A 189 -40.16 14.18 38.51
C ASP A 189 -39.18 14.75 37.46
N PHE A 190 -38.00 15.10 37.91
CA PHE A 190 -36.93 15.63 37.04
C PHE A 190 -36.38 14.54 36.11
N VAL A 191 -36.30 13.30 36.56
CA VAL A 191 -35.74 12.18 35.79
C VAL A 191 -36.55 11.95 34.51
N SER A 192 -37.84 12.13 34.56
CA SER A 192 -38.72 11.91 33.43
C SER A 192 -38.97 13.13 32.56
N HIS A 193 -38.65 14.35 33.02
CA HIS A 193 -39.04 15.58 32.34
C HIS A 193 -37.86 16.55 32.10
N VAL A 194 -36.64 16.18 32.46
CA VAL A 194 -35.44 16.96 32.14
C VAL A 194 -34.42 16.08 31.46
N GLY A 195 -33.94 16.50 30.27
CA GLY A 195 -32.88 15.79 29.51
C GLY A 195 -31.66 16.67 29.30
N PHE A 196 -30.47 16.05 29.23
CA PHE A 196 -29.27 16.80 28.92
C PHE A 196 -29.21 17.19 27.44
N ALA A 197 -29.06 18.51 27.20
CA ALA A 197 -28.94 19.02 25.82
C ALA A 197 -27.53 18.83 25.22
N ASP A 198 -26.53 18.46 26.05
CA ASP A 198 -25.14 18.33 25.63
C ASP A 198 -24.99 17.33 24.50
N LEU A 199 -24.23 17.72 23.47
CA LEU A 199 -23.94 16.91 22.31
C LEU A 199 -22.52 16.32 22.40
N VAL A 200 -22.35 15.08 22.00
CA VAL A 200 -21.05 14.43 21.94
C VAL A 200 -20.32 14.87 20.68
N THR A 201 -19.13 15.44 20.87
CA THR A 201 -18.28 15.86 19.75
C THR A 201 -17.11 14.89 19.58
N ASP A 202 -16.81 14.52 18.35
CA ASP A 202 -15.60 13.78 18.02
C ASP A 202 -14.35 14.66 18.13
N ALA A 203 -13.15 14.08 18.06
CA ALA A 203 -11.88 14.81 18.21
C ALA A 203 -11.69 15.95 17.18
N ASP A 204 -12.38 15.90 16.06
CA ASP A 204 -12.38 16.92 15.00
C ASP A 204 -13.47 17.99 15.18
N GLY A 205 -14.20 17.94 16.30
CA GLY A 205 -15.30 18.86 16.64
C GLY A 205 -16.61 18.53 15.93
N GLY A 206 -16.70 17.45 15.16
CA GLY A 206 -17.92 17.02 14.48
C GLY A 206 -18.87 16.24 15.38
N VAL A 207 -20.16 16.48 15.27
CA VAL A 207 -21.20 15.70 15.97
C VAL A 207 -21.69 14.60 15.02
N ARG A 208 -21.37 13.33 15.37
CA ARG A 208 -21.75 12.15 14.57
C ARG A 208 -22.45 11.08 15.40
N ARG A 209 -22.32 11.17 16.71
CA ARG A 209 -22.76 10.14 17.65
C ARG A 209 -23.49 10.77 18.84
N PHE A 210 -24.25 9.97 19.54
CA PHE A 210 -24.93 10.37 20.75
C PHE A 210 -24.93 9.24 21.78
N GLU A 211 -25.06 9.62 23.05
CA GLU A 211 -25.31 8.72 24.16
C GLU A 211 -26.79 8.79 24.55
N VAL A 212 -27.39 7.65 24.85
CA VAL A 212 -28.77 7.64 25.37
C VAL A 212 -28.75 8.12 26.81
N ALA A 213 -27.86 7.57 27.62
CA ALA A 213 -27.64 7.94 29.02
C ALA A 213 -26.20 8.41 29.21
N PRO A 214 -25.91 9.72 29.12
CA PRO A 214 -24.57 10.25 29.29
C PRO A 214 -24.00 9.88 30.65
N HIS A 215 -22.72 9.48 30.65
CA HIS A 215 -22.02 9.24 31.89
C HIS A 215 -21.67 10.58 32.56
N VAL A 216 -22.27 10.82 33.76
CA VAL A 216 -22.05 12.03 34.55
C VAL A 216 -21.59 11.61 35.95
N ASP A 217 -20.40 12.03 36.35
CA ASP A 217 -19.83 11.69 37.66
C ASP A 217 -20.27 12.72 38.75
N LEU A 218 -21.51 12.61 39.20
CA LEU A 218 -22.09 13.53 40.17
C LEU A 218 -21.73 13.19 41.60
N PRO A 219 -21.69 14.22 42.48
CA PRO A 219 -21.70 14.00 43.92
C PRO A 219 -22.93 13.19 44.36
N PRO A 220 -22.82 12.33 45.39
CA PRO A 220 -23.91 11.43 45.79
C PRO A 220 -25.22 12.14 46.18
N ASP A 221 -25.14 13.33 46.68
CA ASP A 221 -26.27 14.19 47.05
C ASP A 221 -27.03 14.75 45.84
N LEU A 222 -26.32 14.96 44.71
CA LEU A 222 -26.91 15.39 43.45
C LEU A 222 -27.32 14.21 42.55
N ALA A 223 -26.66 13.06 42.70
CA ALA A 223 -26.95 11.90 41.88
C ALA A 223 -28.34 11.32 42.05
N MET A 224 -28.91 11.48 43.26
CA MET A 224 -30.27 11.02 43.59
C MET A 224 -31.32 12.04 43.05
N GLY A 225 -31.99 11.69 41.94
CA GLY A 225 -32.98 12.55 41.29
C GLY A 225 -32.47 13.41 40.14
N ALA A 226 -31.18 13.33 39.80
CA ALA A 226 -30.66 14.00 38.61
C ALA A 226 -31.22 13.40 37.31
N PRO A 227 -31.31 14.21 36.22
CA PRO A 227 -31.59 13.71 34.89
C PRO A 227 -30.59 12.60 34.50
N ARG A 228 -31.06 11.61 33.75
CA ARG A 228 -30.25 10.46 33.34
C ARG A 228 -30.04 10.37 31.83
N LEU A 229 -31.01 10.86 31.06
CA LEU A 229 -31.04 10.72 29.63
C LEU A 229 -30.65 12.02 28.93
N ALA A 230 -30.07 11.93 27.76
CA ALA A 230 -29.93 13.06 26.87
C ALA A 230 -31.34 13.49 26.33
N LEU A 231 -31.45 14.74 25.87
CA LEU A 231 -32.73 15.33 25.47
C LEU A 231 -33.42 14.53 24.36
N GLY A 232 -32.74 14.26 23.24
CA GLY A 232 -33.35 13.51 22.14
C GLY A 232 -33.82 12.10 22.55
N PRO A 233 -33.01 11.30 23.24
CA PRO A 233 -33.44 10.01 23.80
C PRO A 233 -34.59 10.11 24.78
N LEU A 234 -34.60 11.11 25.67
CA LEU A 234 -35.72 11.30 26.59
C LEU A 234 -37.05 11.59 25.86
N LEU A 235 -37.01 12.45 24.84
CA LEU A 235 -38.15 12.74 23.97
C LEU A 235 -38.63 11.49 23.22
N ALA A 236 -37.71 10.70 22.68
CA ALA A 236 -38.03 9.43 22.02
C ALA A 236 -38.65 8.44 23.00
N SER A 237 -38.18 8.37 24.27
CA SER A 237 -38.75 7.50 25.29
C SER A 237 -40.19 7.86 25.64
N HIS A 238 -40.51 9.15 25.70
CA HIS A 238 -41.90 9.63 25.87
C HIS A 238 -42.80 9.24 24.70
N ALA A 239 -42.29 9.40 23.47
CA ALA A 239 -43.06 9.09 22.27
C ALA A 239 -43.36 7.59 22.11
N ALA A 240 -42.39 6.76 22.44
CA ALA A 240 -42.50 5.29 22.32
C ALA A 240 -42.92 4.58 23.61
N GLY A 241 -43.13 5.29 24.73
CA GLY A 241 -43.53 4.71 26.02
C GLY A 241 -42.46 3.80 26.63
N LEU A 242 -41.16 4.16 26.47
CA LEU A 242 -40.02 3.34 26.95
C LEU A 242 -39.74 3.58 28.42
N ASP A 243 -39.26 2.54 29.10
CA ASP A 243 -38.76 2.66 30.47
C ASP A 243 -37.42 3.43 30.48
N LYS A 244 -37.38 4.57 31.15
CA LYS A 244 -36.24 5.48 31.22
C LYS A 244 -35.11 4.93 32.10
N ALA A 245 -35.37 3.91 32.92
CA ALA A 245 -34.39 3.25 33.76
C ALA A 245 -33.81 1.95 33.14
N ALA A 246 -34.38 1.49 32.03
CA ALA A 246 -33.92 0.26 31.39
C ALA A 246 -32.50 0.40 30.81
N GLN A 247 -31.75 -0.67 30.84
CA GLN A 247 -30.40 -0.75 30.25
C GLN A 247 -30.43 -0.90 28.73
N SER A 248 -31.54 -1.38 28.18
CA SER A 248 -31.77 -1.48 26.74
C SER A 248 -33.20 -1.16 26.36
N TRP A 249 -33.38 -0.62 25.17
CA TRP A 249 -34.69 -0.26 24.61
C TRP A 249 -35.00 -1.09 23.36
N GLN A 250 -36.26 -1.48 23.21
CA GLN A 250 -36.79 -1.99 21.94
C GLN A 250 -37.53 -0.85 21.22
N VAL A 251 -36.85 -0.22 20.27
CA VAL A 251 -37.39 0.98 19.58
C VAL A 251 -36.97 0.97 18.12
N GLY A 252 -37.83 1.42 17.24
CA GLY A 252 -37.57 1.43 15.78
C GLY A 252 -37.27 0.03 15.21
N GLY A 253 -37.80 -1.02 15.84
CA GLY A 253 -37.58 -2.42 15.42
C GLY A 253 -36.19 -3.01 15.78
N ARG A 254 -35.44 -2.38 16.67
CA ARG A 254 -34.09 -2.79 17.10
C ARG A 254 -33.89 -2.66 18.61
N THR A 255 -32.84 -3.29 19.09
CA THR A 255 -32.37 -3.11 20.47
C THR A 255 -31.32 -1.99 20.50
N VAL A 256 -31.51 -1.04 21.39
CA VAL A 256 -30.59 0.09 21.65
C VAL A 256 -30.09 -0.04 23.09
N GLU A 257 -28.82 -0.24 23.28
CA GLU A 257 -28.19 -0.24 24.61
C GLU A 257 -28.02 1.21 25.09
N THR A 258 -28.50 1.50 26.30
CA THR A 258 -28.55 2.89 26.80
C THR A 258 -27.17 3.42 27.23
N SER A 259 -26.21 2.52 27.49
CA SER A 259 -24.85 2.85 27.87
C SER A 259 -23.85 2.92 26.69
N GLU A 260 -24.30 2.56 25.48
CA GLU A 260 -23.45 2.55 24.31
C GLU A 260 -23.56 3.85 23.49
N MET A 261 -22.46 4.14 22.76
CA MET A 261 -22.42 5.23 21.81
C MET A 261 -23.14 4.82 20.52
N ASN A 262 -24.16 5.59 20.14
CA ASN A 262 -24.98 5.33 18.95
C ASN A 262 -24.67 6.34 17.86
N SER A 263 -24.78 5.96 16.58
CA SER A 263 -24.57 6.86 15.44
C SER A 263 -25.82 7.66 15.13
N ILE A 264 -25.66 8.95 14.82
CA ILE A 264 -26.76 9.79 14.35
C ILE A 264 -26.98 9.53 12.87
N SER A 265 -28.19 9.14 12.49
CA SER A 265 -28.60 9.03 11.09
C SER A 265 -29.21 10.33 10.62
N TYR A 266 -28.39 11.25 10.17
CA TYR A 266 -28.85 12.54 9.68
C TYR A 266 -29.76 12.37 8.46
N ALA A 267 -30.90 13.05 8.48
CA ALA A 267 -31.90 13.05 7.39
C ALA A 267 -31.36 13.76 6.14
N GLY A 268 -30.57 14.80 6.33
CA GLY A 268 -30.01 15.62 5.26
C GLY A 268 -29.22 16.83 5.79
N PRO A 269 -28.85 17.75 4.91
CA PRO A 269 -28.18 18.99 5.28
C PRO A 269 -29.07 19.86 6.21
N PRO A 270 -28.49 20.90 6.87
CA PRO A 270 -29.23 21.83 7.70
C PRO A 270 -30.50 22.33 7.00
N GLY A 271 -31.61 22.36 7.70
CA GLY A 271 -32.91 22.73 7.14
C GLY A 271 -33.77 21.57 6.64
N THR A 272 -33.31 20.32 6.74
CA THR A 272 -34.03 19.13 6.26
C THR A 272 -35.16 18.72 7.21
N VAL A 273 -35.00 18.90 8.52
CA VAL A 273 -36.06 18.56 9.48
C VAL A 273 -37.25 19.53 9.31
N PRO A 274 -38.51 19.04 9.19
CA PRO A 274 -39.69 19.87 9.07
C PRO A 274 -39.76 20.88 10.21
N ARG A 275 -39.98 22.16 9.88
CA ARG A 275 -39.94 23.24 10.85
C ARG A 275 -41.07 24.27 10.63
N VAL A 276 -41.51 24.87 11.72
CA VAL A 276 -42.52 25.95 11.76
C VAL A 276 -41.96 27.07 12.63
N SER A 277 -42.09 28.33 12.20
CA SER A 277 -41.73 29.51 13.02
C SER A 277 -42.55 29.57 14.31
N LEU A 278 -41.92 29.97 15.43
CA LEU A 278 -42.62 30.23 16.69
C LEU A 278 -43.70 31.28 16.52
N SER A 279 -43.46 32.35 15.77
CA SER A 279 -44.46 33.39 15.47
C SER A 279 -45.73 32.80 14.87
N LYS A 280 -45.61 31.82 13.98
CA LYS A 280 -46.75 31.14 13.37
C LYS A 280 -47.52 30.29 14.37
N VAL A 281 -46.86 29.65 15.32
CA VAL A 281 -47.49 28.86 16.40
C VAL A 281 -48.23 29.76 17.39
N LEU A 282 -47.73 30.98 17.57
CA LEU A 282 -48.33 31.99 18.47
C LEU A 282 -49.49 32.77 17.85
N ALA A 283 -49.73 32.67 16.55
CA ALA A 283 -50.80 33.37 15.87
C ALA A 283 -52.20 32.92 16.37
N ASP A 284 -53.15 33.81 16.33
CA ASP A 284 -54.54 33.49 16.74
C ASP A 284 -55.15 32.41 15.83
N GLY A 285 -55.72 31.36 16.46
CA GLY A 285 -56.26 30.23 15.73
C GLY A 285 -55.22 29.27 15.10
N ALA A 286 -53.95 29.39 15.46
CA ALA A 286 -52.81 28.61 14.92
C ALA A 286 -53.06 27.09 14.94
N ALA A 287 -53.73 26.55 15.96
CA ALA A 287 -54.06 25.12 16.03
C ALA A 287 -54.85 24.59 14.82
N ASN A 288 -55.48 25.47 14.06
CA ASN A 288 -56.23 25.14 12.84
C ASN A 288 -55.41 25.24 11.56
N ASP A 289 -54.20 25.80 11.61
CA ASP A 289 -53.29 25.90 10.46
C ASP A 289 -52.86 24.52 9.99
N PRO A 290 -52.87 24.26 8.67
CA PRO A 290 -52.45 22.96 8.12
C PRO A 290 -51.04 22.53 8.51
N SER A 291 -50.08 23.50 8.61
CA SER A 291 -48.68 23.18 8.97
C SER A 291 -48.56 22.80 10.45
N ILE A 292 -49.40 23.34 11.33
CA ILE A 292 -49.43 23.00 12.75
C ILE A 292 -50.21 21.69 12.97
N LYS A 293 -51.31 21.47 12.23
CA LYS A 293 -51.98 20.16 12.21
C LYS A 293 -51.11 19.01 11.75
N ALA A 294 -50.13 19.28 10.89
CA ALA A 294 -49.14 18.29 10.45
C ALA A 294 -48.16 17.85 11.56
N LEU A 295 -48.13 18.55 12.71
CA LEU A 295 -47.35 18.19 13.90
C LEU A 295 -48.03 17.13 14.77
N ARG A 296 -49.27 16.75 14.44
CA ARG A 296 -50.04 15.75 15.19
C ARG A 296 -49.31 14.40 15.24
N GLY A 297 -49.16 13.84 16.43
CA GLY A 297 -48.52 12.56 16.67
C GLY A 297 -46.99 12.62 16.61
N LYS A 298 -46.42 13.78 16.35
CA LYS A 298 -44.97 13.97 16.30
C LYS A 298 -44.40 14.42 17.64
N VAL A 299 -43.11 14.17 17.84
CA VAL A 299 -42.27 14.87 18.81
C VAL A 299 -41.99 16.26 18.25
N VAL A 300 -42.22 17.28 19.04
CA VAL A 300 -41.92 18.66 18.63
C VAL A 300 -40.84 19.23 19.53
N ILE A 301 -39.79 19.81 18.96
CA ILE A 301 -38.76 20.48 19.75
C ILE A 301 -38.80 21.98 19.44
N ILE A 302 -38.95 22.78 20.49
CA ILE A 302 -38.85 24.24 20.41
C ILE A 302 -37.40 24.62 20.68
N GLY A 303 -36.74 25.28 19.74
CA GLY A 303 -35.35 25.72 19.91
C GLY A 303 -34.99 26.87 19.00
N GLY A 304 -33.79 27.38 19.12
CA GLY A 304 -33.28 28.50 18.33
C GLY A 304 -32.79 28.06 16.93
N ASP A 305 -33.06 28.91 15.93
CA ASP A 305 -32.47 28.82 14.58
C ASP A 305 -32.47 30.22 13.95
N PHE A 306 -31.65 31.13 14.50
CA PHE A 306 -31.56 32.52 14.09
C PHE A 306 -30.11 32.97 13.92
N GLN A 307 -29.89 34.06 13.19
CA GLN A 307 -28.54 34.62 12.99
C GLN A 307 -27.90 35.07 14.31
N GLY A 308 -26.64 34.65 14.52
CA GLY A 308 -25.89 34.99 15.75
C GLY A 308 -26.11 34.02 16.91
N MET A 309 -26.85 32.94 16.73
CA MET A 309 -26.96 31.87 17.70
C MET A 309 -25.62 31.15 17.89
N ASN A 310 -25.25 30.86 19.16
CA ASN A 310 -24.02 30.16 19.50
C ASN A 310 -24.18 28.63 19.48
N ASP A 311 -25.39 28.09 19.56
CA ASP A 311 -25.67 26.66 19.56
C ASP A 311 -25.75 26.12 18.13
N VAL A 312 -24.59 26.16 17.44
CA VAL A 312 -24.44 25.64 16.09
C VAL A 312 -23.19 24.74 16.03
N HIS A 313 -23.34 23.61 15.38
CA HIS A 313 -22.33 22.55 15.41
C HIS A 313 -21.91 22.09 14.03
N THR A 314 -20.67 21.61 13.94
CA THR A 314 -20.17 20.86 12.78
C THR A 314 -20.82 19.48 12.73
N THR A 315 -21.31 19.10 11.56
CA THR A 315 -21.89 17.78 11.28
C THR A 315 -21.27 17.18 10.04
N PRO A 316 -21.53 15.95 9.65
CA PRO A 316 -21.08 15.38 8.39
C PRO A 316 -21.39 16.21 7.14
N TYR A 317 -22.36 17.11 7.21
CA TYR A 317 -22.73 18.01 6.13
C TYR A 317 -21.95 19.35 6.11
N SER A 318 -21.16 19.65 7.14
CA SER A 318 -20.52 20.98 7.32
C SER A 318 -19.20 21.18 6.56
N GLY A 319 -18.68 20.16 5.87
CA GLY A 319 -17.34 20.21 5.27
C GLY A 319 -17.24 20.91 3.90
N ARG A 320 -16.11 21.58 3.65
CA ARG A 320 -15.82 22.45 2.49
C ARG A 320 -15.08 21.79 1.33
N LEU A 321 -14.97 20.46 1.18
CA LEU A 321 -13.94 19.92 0.28
C LEU A 321 -14.16 20.17 -1.23
N LEU A 322 -15.36 20.27 -1.76
CA LEU A 322 -15.60 20.48 -3.21
C LEU A 322 -16.78 21.41 -3.56
N THR A 323 -17.77 21.61 -2.71
CA THR A 323 -19.02 22.29 -3.08
C THR A 323 -19.47 23.44 -2.18
N GLY A 324 -18.60 24.02 -1.40
CA GLY A 324 -18.74 25.39 -0.85
C GLY A 324 -19.96 25.77 0.04
N THR A 325 -20.93 24.90 0.29
CA THR A 325 -22.23 25.24 0.91
C THR A 325 -22.58 24.45 2.19
N GLY A 326 -21.60 23.84 2.85
CA GLY A 326 -21.83 23.16 4.12
C GLY A 326 -22.00 24.15 5.27
N GLY A 327 -23.24 24.39 5.72
CA GLY A 327 -23.55 25.21 6.90
C GLY A 327 -23.35 24.43 8.21
N LEU A 328 -23.20 25.17 9.31
CA LEU A 328 -23.34 24.60 10.64
C LEU A 328 -24.85 24.25 10.88
N MET A 329 -25.10 23.22 11.67
CA MET A 329 -26.45 22.77 12.02
C MET A 329 -26.78 23.24 13.43
N ALA A 330 -27.97 23.77 13.62
CA ALA A 330 -28.46 24.15 14.94
C ALA A 330 -28.58 22.93 15.87
N GLY A 331 -28.21 23.08 17.16
CA GLY A 331 -28.26 21.99 18.14
C GLY A 331 -29.66 21.35 18.22
N VAL A 332 -30.71 22.14 18.18
CA VAL A 332 -32.09 21.65 18.15
C VAL A 332 -32.40 20.74 16.95
N GLU A 333 -31.81 20.99 15.77
CA GLU A 333 -31.96 20.12 14.60
C GLU A 333 -31.16 18.81 14.74
N ILE A 334 -30.04 18.84 15.44
CA ILE A 334 -29.28 17.63 15.78
C ILE A 334 -30.09 16.77 16.75
N GLN A 335 -30.68 17.36 17.79
CA GLN A 335 -31.56 16.65 18.72
C GLN A 335 -32.74 16.01 17.99
N ALA A 336 -33.32 16.70 17.00
CA ALA A 336 -34.37 16.14 16.18
C ALA A 336 -33.92 14.94 15.35
N ASN A 337 -32.72 14.99 14.77
CA ASN A 337 -32.12 13.85 14.05
C ASN A 337 -31.87 12.66 15.00
N ILE A 338 -31.51 12.91 16.27
CA ILE A 338 -31.36 11.85 17.29
C ILE A 338 -32.71 11.18 17.56
N VAL A 339 -33.77 11.98 17.77
CA VAL A 339 -35.14 11.47 17.96
C VAL A 339 -35.58 10.62 16.78
N GLU A 340 -35.41 11.13 15.56
CA GLU A 340 -35.77 10.41 14.34
C GLU A 340 -34.98 9.11 14.18
N THR A 341 -33.67 9.12 14.47
CA THR A 341 -32.82 7.93 14.43
C THR A 341 -33.36 6.82 15.34
N LEU A 342 -33.77 7.19 16.56
CA LEU A 342 -34.32 6.23 17.52
C LEU A 342 -35.68 5.70 17.11
N LEU A 343 -36.63 6.59 16.75
CA LEU A 343 -38.01 6.20 16.48
C LEU A 343 -38.20 5.50 15.15
N SER A 344 -37.46 5.91 14.11
CA SER A 344 -37.56 5.29 12.78
C SER A 344 -36.76 4.00 12.65
N GLY A 345 -35.80 3.74 13.54
CA GLY A 345 -34.86 2.62 13.46
C GLY A 345 -33.82 2.71 12.33
N ARG A 346 -33.72 3.87 11.68
CA ARG A 346 -32.82 4.12 10.54
C ARG A 346 -31.40 4.46 11.00
N GLU A 347 -30.86 3.74 11.98
CA GLU A 347 -29.48 3.96 12.39
C GLU A 347 -28.50 3.41 11.39
N THR A 348 -27.44 4.18 11.12
CA THR A 348 -26.31 3.70 10.35
C THR A 348 -25.42 2.86 11.26
N HIS A 349 -25.37 1.56 11.04
CA HIS A 349 -24.60 0.62 11.84
C HIS A 349 -23.35 0.13 11.11
N GLU A 350 -22.30 -0.14 11.84
CA GLU A 350 -21.09 -0.71 11.26
C GLU A 350 -21.32 -2.14 10.76
N ALA A 351 -20.70 -2.45 9.61
CA ALA A 351 -20.70 -3.80 9.07
C ALA A 351 -20.10 -4.79 10.08
N PRO A 352 -20.76 -5.94 10.33
CA PRO A 352 -20.25 -6.93 11.26
C PRO A 352 -18.85 -7.44 10.87
N ALA A 353 -18.03 -7.79 11.86
CA ALA A 353 -16.62 -8.16 11.65
C ALA A 353 -16.42 -9.25 10.58
N TRP A 354 -17.32 -10.26 10.54
CA TRP A 354 -17.24 -11.31 9.51
C TRP A 354 -17.40 -10.77 8.09
N MET A 355 -18.26 -9.76 7.88
CA MET A 355 -18.48 -9.15 6.56
C MET A 355 -17.28 -8.28 6.15
N ARG A 356 -16.69 -7.54 7.09
CA ARG A 356 -15.45 -6.78 6.87
C ARG A 356 -14.31 -7.70 6.45
N VAL A 357 -14.06 -8.78 7.21
CA VAL A 357 -13.02 -9.76 6.90
C VAL A 357 -13.27 -10.45 5.56
N LEU A 358 -14.52 -10.76 5.24
CA LEU A 358 -14.88 -11.33 3.93
C LEU A 358 -14.55 -10.38 2.79
N LEU A 359 -14.95 -9.10 2.91
CA LEU A 359 -14.63 -8.07 1.89
C LEU A 359 -13.12 -7.89 1.74
N LEU A 360 -12.38 -7.76 2.86
CA LEU A 360 -10.92 -7.70 2.84
C LEU A 360 -10.33 -8.92 2.12
N THR A 361 -10.79 -10.12 2.45
CA THR A 361 -10.28 -11.37 1.85
C THR A 361 -10.54 -11.40 0.34
N VAL A 362 -11.75 -11.05 -0.09
CA VAL A 362 -12.12 -11.05 -1.52
C VAL A 362 -11.33 -10.00 -2.29
N PHE A 363 -11.31 -8.74 -1.82
CA PHE A 363 -10.62 -7.66 -2.50
C PHE A 363 -9.10 -7.89 -2.56
N ILE A 364 -8.47 -8.17 -1.42
CA ILE A 364 -7.04 -8.41 -1.34
C ILE A 364 -6.66 -9.69 -2.09
N GLY A 365 -7.49 -10.74 -2.02
CA GLY A 365 -7.25 -12.00 -2.74
C GLY A 365 -7.26 -11.80 -4.25
N ILE A 366 -8.28 -11.12 -4.81
CA ILE A 366 -8.39 -10.84 -6.24
C ILE A 366 -7.22 -9.97 -6.72
N THR A 367 -6.94 -8.87 -6.01
CA THR A 367 -5.87 -7.94 -6.40
C THR A 367 -4.49 -8.59 -6.27
N THR A 368 -4.21 -9.34 -5.21
CA THR A 368 -2.94 -10.06 -5.06
C THR A 368 -2.74 -11.09 -6.17
N TRP A 369 -3.81 -11.83 -6.54
CA TRP A 369 -3.77 -12.79 -7.65
C TRP A 369 -3.48 -12.09 -8.98
N ALA A 370 -4.12 -10.94 -9.24
CA ALA A 370 -3.93 -10.16 -10.45
C ALA A 370 -2.51 -9.56 -10.53
N TYR A 371 -1.98 -9.01 -9.42
CA TYR A 371 -0.62 -8.46 -9.35
C TYR A 371 0.46 -9.53 -9.62
N HIS A 372 0.23 -10.76 -9.23
CA HIS A 372 1.20 -11.83 -9.45
C HIS A 372 1.32 -12.22 -10.93
N GLN A 373 0.31 -11.94 -11.75
CA GLN A 373 0.27 -12.34 -13.16
C GLN A 373 0.66 -11.22 -14.15
N ARG A 374 0.66 -9.96 -13.72
CA ARG A 374 0.76 -8.79 -14.61
C ARG A 374 1.98 -7.92 -14.31
N SER A 375 2.23 -6.92 -15.18
CA SER A 375 3.33 -5.98 -15.00
C SER A 375 3.10 -5.03 -13.81
N PRO A 376 4.15 -4.43 -13.20
CA PRO A 376 4.00 -3.47 -12.10
C PRO A 376 3.09 -2.28 -12.43
N TRP A 377 3.17 -1.76 -13.66
CA TRP A 377 2.34 -0.63 -14.10
C TRP A 377 0.85 -0.99 -14.20
N THR A 378 0.53 -2.19 -14.70
CA THR A 378 -0.87 -2.67 -14.71
C THR A 378 -1.37 -2.91 -13.29
N GLY A 379 -0.51 -3.36 -12.36
CA GLY A 379 -0.83 -3.50 -10.95
C GLY A 379 -1.21 -2.18 -10.28
N LEU A 380 -0.58 -1.07 -10.65
CA LEU A 380 -0.94 0.26 -10.14
C LEU A 380 -2.34 0.69 -10.63
N VAL A 381 -2.66 0.42 -11.90
CA VAL A 381 -4.00 0.69 -12.44
C VAL A 381 -5.06 -0.15 -11.75
N GLU A 382 -4.77 -1.43 -11.48
CA GLU A 382 -5.66 -2.34 -10.74
C GLU A 382 -5.85 -1.89 -9.29
N LEU A 383 -4.80 -1.41 -8.62
CA LEU A 383 -4.91 -0.81 -7.30
C LEU A 383 -5.83 0.42 -7.32
N ALA A 384 -5.61 1.34 -8.26
CA ALA A 384 -6.46 2.54 -8.39
C ALA A 384 -7.93 2.17 -8.64
N ALA A 385 -8.19 1.17 -9.49
CA ALA A 385 -9.53 0.66 -9.72
C ALA A 385 -10.14 0.02 -8.47
N ALA A 386 -9.38 -0.79 -7.74
CA ALA A 386 -9.84 -1.42 -6.49
C ALA A 386 -10.15 -0.39 -5.40
N LEU A 387 -9.32 0.66 -5.27
CA LEU A 387 -9.57 1.79 -4.37
C LEU A 387 -10.87 2.53 -4.74
N ALA A 388 -11.09 2.82 -6.02
CA ALA A 388 -12.32 3.47 -6.48
C ALA A 388 -13.56 2.58 -6.26
N ILE A 389 -13.47 1.29 -6.57
CA ILE A 389 -14.56 0.33 -6.36
C ILE A 389 -14.89 0.21 -4.86
N SER A 390 -13.89 0.22 -3.98
CA SER A 390 -14.10 0.17 -2.53
C SER A 390 -14.92 1.36 -2.02
N LEU A 391 -14.65 2.57 -2.54
CA LEU A 391 -15.44 3.77 -2.22
C LEU A 391 -16.89 3.67 -2.73
N LEU A 392 -17.08 3.17 -3.95
CA LEU A 392 -18.42 2.99 -4.52
C LEU A 392 -19.24 1.97 -3.74
N ILE A 393 -18.63 0.86 -3.33
CA ILE A 393 -19.31 -0.15 -2.50
C ILE A 393 -19.62 0.42 -1.12
N GLY A 394 -18.66 1.15 -0.50
CA GLY A 394 -18.89 1.84 0.76
C GLY A 394 -20.06 2.82 0.67
N PHE A 395 -20.12 3.65 -0.37
CA PHE A 395 -21.22 4.57 -0.62
C PHE A 395 -22.56 3.84 -0.82
N ALA A 396 -22.58 2.78 -1.64
CA ALA A 396 -23.80 2.00 -1.87
C ALA A 396 -24.32 1.29 -0.60
N ALA A 397 -23.43 0.84 0.28
CA ALA A 397 -23.78 0.30 1.59
C ALA A 397 -24.29 1.39 2.53
N PHE A 398 -23.63 2.55 2.53
CA PHE A 398 -24.03 3.71 3.32
C PHE A 398 -25.47 4.17 2.98
N GLN A 399 -25.86 4.15 1.71
CA GLN A 399 -27.24 4.42 1.28
C GLN A 399 -28.27 3.43 1.87
N ARG A 400 -27.81 2.26 2.32
CA ARG A 400 -28.61 1.24 3.00
C ARG A 400 -28.40 1.20 4.52
N PHE A 401 -27.89 2.28 5.08
CA PHE A 401 -27.56 2.43 6.51
C PHE A 401 -26.53 1.43 7.03
N VAL A 402 -25.63 0.93 6.18
CA VAL A 402 -24.53 0.06 6.56
C VAL A 402 -23.20 0.78 6.32
N LEU A 403 -22.42 0.98 7.37
CA LEU A 403 -21.10 1.60 7.29
C LEU A 403 -20.04 0.52 7.08
N ILE A 404 -19.44 0.49 5.90
CA ILE A 404 -18.25 -0.33 5.61
C ILE A 404 -17.03 0.57 5.81
N PRO A 405 -16.06 0.19 6.66
CA PRO A 405 -14.86 0.99 6.89
C PRO A 405 -13.95 0.98 5.65
N ALA A 406 -14.13 1.98 4.79
CA ALA A 406 -13.44 2.07 3.51
C ALA A 406 -11.94 2.34 3.65
N ALA A 407 -11.53 3.13 4.64
CA ALA A 407 -10.11 3.41 4.89
C ALA A 407 -9.36 2.13 5.28
N SER A 408 -9.96 1.26 6.09
CA SER A 408 -9.40 -0.03 6.46
C SER A 408 -9.21 -0.94 5.26
N LEU A 409 -10.21 -1.01 4.35
CA LEU A 409 -10.13 -1.78 3.12
C LEU A 409 -9.03 -1.25 2.21
N GLN A 410 -8.92 0.06 2.05
CA GLN A 410 -7.89 0.72 1.25
C GLN A 410 -6.49 0.52 1.85
N PHE A 411 -6.34 0.61 3.16
CA PHE A 411 -5.08 0.32 3.84
C PHE A 411 -4.62 -1.12 3.60
N GLY A 412 -5.54 -2.08 3.66
CA GLY A 412 -5.27 -3.48 3.32
C GLY A 412 -4.81 -3.67 1.88
N LEU A 413 -5.48 -3.01 0.91
CA LEU A 413 -5.11 -3.05 -0.50
C LEU A 413 -3.72 -2.45 -0.77
N LEU A 414 -3.42 -1.30 -0.16
CA LEU A 414 -2.10 -0.66 -0.25
C LEU A 414 -1.00 -1.55 0.34
N THR A 415 -1.24 -2.15 1.51
CA THR A 415 -0.31 -3.07 2.14
C THR A 415 -0.06 -4.29 1.26
N ALA A 416 -1.10 -4.87 0.68
CA ALA A 416 -0.99 -6.01 -0.23
C ALA A 416 -0.17 -5.66 -1.48
N TYR A 417 -0.42 -4.50 -2.08
CA TYR A 417 0.34 -4.02 -3.23
C TYR A 417 1.82 -3.83 -2.90
N LEU A 418 2.14 -3.16 -1.78
CA LEU A 418 3.52 -2.92 -1.36
C LEU A 418 4.29 -4.21 -1.09
N LEU A 419 3.66 -5.19 -0.42
CA LEU A 419 4.26 -6.50 -0.18
C LEU A 419 4.50 -7.27 -1.48
N ALA A 420 3.51 -7.30 -2.39
CA ALA A 420 3.62 -7.97 -3.68
C ALA A 420 4.67 -7.30 -4.58
N PHE A 421 4.75 -5.98 -4.57
CA PHE A 421 5.76 -5.21 -5.32
C PHE A 421 7.17 -5.44 -4.79
N SER A 422 7.35 -5.45 -3.46
CA SER A 422 8.64 -5.72 -2.80
C SER A 422 9.18 -7.12 -3.14
N GLU A 423 8.33 -8.14 -3.13
CA GLU A 423 8.72 -9.51 -3.51
C GLU A 423 9.19 -9.57 -4.96
N ARG A 424 8.47 -8.90 -5.84
CA ARG A 424 8.79 -8.90 -7.26
C ARG A 424 10.14 -8.27 -7.54
N LEU A 425 10.44 -7.11 -6.93
CA LEU A 425 11.76 -6.47 -7.05
C LEU A 425 12.87 -7.41 -6.60
N THR A 426 12.67 -8.08 -5.46
CA THR A 426 13.65 -9.02 -4.90
C THR A 426 13.82 -10.26 -5.78
N SER A 427 12.76 -10.77 -6.41
CA SER A 427 12.83 -11.93 -7.29
C SER A 427 13.53 -11.62 -8.61
N GLU A 428 13.27 -10.45 -9.21
CA GLU A 428 13.96 -10.01 -10.43
C GLU A 428 15.47 -9.83 -10.22
N GLU A 429 15.86 -9.26 -9.08
CA GLU A 429 17.28 -9.15 -8.73
C GLU A 429 17.94 -10.51 -8.50
N ARG A 430 17.26 -11.44 -7.83
CA ARG A 430 17.75 -12.80 -7.62
C ARG A 430 17.90 -13.57 -8.94
N ASP A 431 16.96 -13.43 -9.86
CA ASP A 431 17.03 -14.08 -11.16
C ASP A 431 18.17 -13.51 -12.02
N LYS A 432 18.36 -12.18 -12.03
CA LYS A 432 19.53 -11.53 -12.66
C LYS A 432 20.85 -12.03 -12.06
N ALA A 433 20.94 -12.09 -10.74
CA ALA A 433 22.13 -12.60 -10.04
C ALA A 433 22.39 -14.07 -10.34
N ARG A 434 21.34 -14.89 -10.41
CA ARG A 434 21.44 -16.32 -10.74
C ARG A 434 21.91 -16.54 -12.17
N VAL A 435 21.35 -15.80 -13.13
CA VAL A 435 21.78 -15.82 -14.53
C VAL A 435 23.26 -15.41 -14.62
N LYS A 436 23.65 -14.30 -13.98
CA LYS A 436 25.05 -13.85 -13.91
C LYS A 436 25.98 -14.93 -13.35
N THR A 437 25.58 -15.61 -12.27
CA THR A 437 26.40 -16.68 -11.65
C THR A 437 26.51 -17.92 -12.55
N MET A 438 25.46 -18.27 -13.29
CA MET A 438 25.50 -19.40 -14.22
C MET A 438 26.44 -19.14 -15.40
N PHE A 439 26.48 -17.90 -15.91
CA PHE A 439 27.37 -17.54 -17.03
C PHE A 439 28.83 -17.33 -16.62
N LYS A 440 29.12 -16.95 -15.36
CA LYS A 440 30.50 -16.80 -14.85
C LYS A 440 31.38 -18.05 -14.99
N GLY A 441 30.81 -19.24 -15.09
CA GLY A 441 31.54 -20.48 -15.31
C GLY A 441 31.87 -20.80 -16.76
N TYR A 442 31.28 -20.07 -17.73
CA TYR A 442 31.39 -20.37 -19.16
C TYR A 442 31.91 -19.19 -20.00
N VAL A 443 31.80 -17.97 -19.49
CA VAL A 443 32.16 -16.73 -20.23
C VAL A 443 32.83 -15.76 -19.25
N SER A 444 33.81 -14.97 -19.73
CA SER A 444 34.51 -13.98 -18.90
C SER A 444 33.51 -12.90 -18.40
N ASP A 445 33.81 -12.31 -17.22
CA ASP A 445 32.97 -11.29 -16.60
C ASP A 445 32.69 -10.12 -17.55
N ASP A 446 33.67 -9.70 -18.37
CA ASP A 446 33.55 -8.60 -19.34
C ASP A 446 32.54 -8.90 -20.45
N VAL A 447 32.47 -10.15 -20.93
CA VAL A 447 31.48 -10.57 -21.93
C VAL A 447 30.08 -10.69 -21.32
N VAL A 448 29.97 -11.13 -20.06
CA VAL A 448 28.67 -11.14 -19.33
C VAL A 448 28.18 -9.72 -19.13
N GLU A 449 29.06 -8.77 -18.80
CA GLU A 449 28.66 -7.36 -18.62
C GLU A 449 28.25 -6.71 -19.94
N MET A 450 28.97 -7.01 -21.02
CA MET A 450 28.62 -6.56 -22.37
C MET A 450 27.25 -7.11 -22.81
N LEU A 451 26.93 -8.37 -22.51
CA LEU A 451 25.65 -9.00 -22.83
C LEU A 451 24.49 -8.44 -22.01
N LEU A 452 24.74 -8.01 -20.76
CA LEU A 452 23.73 -7.43 -19.88
C LEU A 452 23.53 -5.93 -20.09
N SER A 453 24.53 -5.20 -20.61
CA SER A 453 24.52 -3.76 -20.80
C SER A 453 24.02 -3.31 -22.18
N SER A 454 24.05 -4.20 -23.18
CA SER A 454 23.63 -3.85 -24.54
C SER A 454 22.14 -4.09 -24.76
N GLU A 455 21.36 -3.02 -24.93
CA GLU A 455 20.00 -3.04 -25.51
C GLU A 455 19.98 -3.50 -26.99
N ARG A 456 21.15 -3.66 -27.61
CA ARG A 456 21.26 -4.14 -29.00
C ARG A 456 21.21 -5.65 -29.03
N ARG A 457 20.33 -6.19 -29.87
CA ARG A 457 20.36 -7.59 -30.31
C ARG A 457 21.78 -7.92 -30.70
N LEU A 458 22.29 -9.08 -30.22
CA LEU A 458 23.54 -9.67 -30.62
C LEU A 458 23.62 -9.65 -32.15
N ASP A 459 24.32 -8.66 -32.72
CA ASP A 459 24.60 -8.66 -34.16
C ASP A 459 25.47 -9.88 -34.44
N LEU A 460 25.00 -10.71 -35.36
CA LEU A 460 25.76 -11.88 -35.85
C LEU A 460 26.95 -11.44 -36.72
N GLU A 461 27.06 -10.15 -37.07
CA GLU A 461 28.16 -9.57 -37.81
C GLU A 461 29.34 -9.34 -36.86
N GLY A 462 30.37 -10.17 -36.97
CA GLY A 462 31.61 -10.01 -36.24
C GLY A 462 32.28 -8.67 -36.58
N GLN A 463 33.02 -8.12 -35.62
CA GLN A 463 33.77 -6.87 -35.78
C GLN A 463 35.22 -7.18 -36.18
N ALA A 464 35.75 -6.49 -37.22
CA ALA A 464 37.15 -6.54 -37.56
C ALA A 464 37.97 -5.84 -36.45
N MET A 465 38.89 -6.55 -35.82
CA MET A 465 39.72 -6.06 -34.73
C MET A 465 41.17 -6.44 -34.96
N HIS A 466 42.10 -5.55 -34.57
CA HIS A 466 43.53 -5.83 -34.55
C HIS A 466 43.88 -6.44 -33.19
N ILE A 467 44.23 -7.71 -33.16
CA ILE A 467 44.41 -8.52 -31.95
C ILE A 467 45.67 -9.32 -31.95
N THR A 468 46.08 -9.83 -30.79
CA THR A 468 47.10 -10.84 -30.69
C THR A 468 46.49 -12.16 -30.22
N VAL A 469 46.81 -13.23 -30.95
CA VAL A 469 46.37 -14.58 -30.66
C VAL A 469 47.54 -15.40 -30.14
N LEU A 470 47.31 -16.14 -29.06
CA LEU A 470 48.25 -17.05 -28.44
C LEU A 470 47.66 -18.46 -28.47
N PHE A 471 48.46 -19.39 -28.96
CA PHE A 471 48.23 -20.84 -28.82
C PHE A 471 49.27 -21.43 -27.91
N SER A 472 48.90 -22.31 -26.98
CA SER A 472 49.81 -23.11 -26.17
C SER A 472 49.35 -24.55 -26.20
N ASP A 473 50.27 -25.50 -26.50
CA ASP A 473 50.00 -26.94 -26.60
C ASP A 473 51.01 -27.73 -25.79
N ILE A 474 50.59 -28.90 -25.27
CA ILE A 474 51.47 -29.79 -24.48
C ILE A 474 52.22 -30.71 -25.43
N ARG A 475 53.53 -30.67 -25.33
CA ARG A 475 54.33 -31.55 -26.14
C ARG A 475 54.24 -33.01 -25.68
N GLN A 476 54.12 -33.91 -26.67
CA GLN A 476 54.00 -35.36 -26.44
C GLN A 476 52.81 -35.73 -25.54
N PHE A 477 51.71 -34.92 -25.53
CA PHE A 477 50.52 -35.20 -24.72
C PHE A 477 49.97 -36.60 -24.94
N THR A 478 49.95 -37.10 -26.18
CA THR A 478 49.54 -38.48 -26.49
C THR A 478 50.32 -39.49 -25.67
N THR A 479 51.63 -39.35 -25.62
CA THR A 479 52.52 -40.25 -24.86
C THR A 479 52.27 -40.11 -23.34
N ILE A 480 52.04 -38.90 -22.86
CA ILE A 480 51.69 -38.64 -21.44
C ILE A 480 50.35 -39.29 -21.12
N SER A 481 49.34 -39.09 -21.95
CA SER A 481 47.98 -39.61 -21.73
C SER A 481 47.89 -41.14 -21.80
N GLU A 482 48.76 -41.80 -22.61
CA GLU A 482 48.87 -43.27 -22.65
C GLU A 482 49.43 -43.86 -21.33
N LYS A 483 50.21 -43.10 -20.59
CA LYS A 483 50.73 -43.50 -19.28
C LYS A 483 49.77 -43.26 -18.11
N LEU A 484 48.69 -42.49 -18.32
CA LEU A 484 47.70 -42.10 -17.32
C LEU A 484 46.38 -42.85 -17.55
N THR A 485 45.62 -43.07 -16.49
CA THR A 485 44.22 -43.48 -16.64
C THR A 485 43.38 -42.30 -17.13
N PRO A 486 42.19 -42.53 -17.73
CA PRO A 486 41.33 -41.44 -18.19
C PRO A 486 41.01 -40.40 -17.10
N ARG A 487 40.88 -40.84 -15.85
CA ARG A 487 40.62 -39.93 -14.71
C ARG A 487 41.86 -39.10 -14.35
N GLU A 488 43.03 -39.72 -14.36
CA GLU A 488 44.33 -39.04 -14.14
C GLU A 488 44.62 -38.05 -15.26
N THR A 489 44.29 -38.38 -16.52
CA THR A 489 44.44 -37.47 -17.67
C THR A 489 43.60 -36.21 -17.50
N VAL A 490 42.34 -36.35 -17.05
CA VAL A 490 41.48 -35.18 -16.78
C VAL A 490 42.01 -34.37 -15.60
N GLU A 491 42.50 -35.03 -14.54
CA GLU A 491 43.11 -34.35 -13.39
C GLU A 491 44.35 -33.56 -13.81
N PHE A 492 45.20 -34.17 -14.61
CA PHE A 492 46.41 -33.57 -15.20
C PHE A 492 46.06 -32.33 -16.04
N LEU A 493 45.14 -32.46 -16.99
CA LEU A 493 44.71 -31.34 -17.83
C LEU A 493 44.09 -30.20 -17.01
N ASN A 494 43.21 -30.50 -16.05
CA ASN A 494 42.62 -29.47 -15.22
C ASN A 494 43.65 -28.74 -14.36
N ALA A 495 44.67 -29.44 -13.85
CA ALA A 495 45.77 -28.82 -13.10
C ALA A 495 46.61 -27.90 -13.99
N TYR A 496 46.93 -28.34 -15.21
CA TYR A 496 47.65 -27.53 -16.21
C TYR A 496 46.84 -26.30 -16.63
N TYR A 497 45.56 -26.49 -17.03
CA TYR A 497 44.70 -25.39 -17.44
C TYR A 497 44.53 -24.34 -16.34
N LYS A 498 44.38 -24.76 -15.08
CA LYS A 498 44.27 -23.82 -13.95
C LYS A 498 45.46 -22.85 -13.89
N ILE A 499 46.65 -23.32 -14.17
CA ILE A 499 47.87 -22.51 -14.12
C ILE A 499 47.97 -21.62 -15.36
N VAL A 500 47.79 -22.17 -16.55
CA VAL A 500 47.93 -21.42 -17.81
C VAL A 500 46.82 -20.35 -17.94
N VAL A 501 45.58 -20.70 -17.62
CA VAL A 501 44.49 -19.75 -17.60
C VAL A 501 44.75 -18.61 -16.62
N GLY A 502 45.29 -18.91 -15.42
CA GLY A 502 45.70 -17.89 -14.46
C GLY A 502 46.67 -16.89 -15.05
N VAL A 503 47.74 -17.38 -15.70
CA VAL A 503 48.75 -16.54 -16.35
C VAL A 503 48.15 -15.65 -17.45
N ILE A 504 47.33 -16.23 -18.32
CA ILE A 504 46.72 -15.49 -19.43
C ILE A 504 45.80 -14.39 -18.93
N LEU A 505 44.92 -14.69 -17.92
CA LEU A 505 44.02 -13.71 -17.35
C LEU A 505 44.73 -12.59 -16.59
N GLU A 506 45.81 -12.90 -15.85
CA GLU A 506 46.63 -11.90 -15.16
C GLU A 506 47.28 -10.91 -16.14
N GLU A 507 47.63 -11.36 -17.35
CA GLU A 507 48.15 -10.50 -18.40
C GLU A 507 47.05 -9.80 -19.23
N GLY A 508 45.79 -9.94 -18.83
CA GLY A 508 44.65 -9.30 -19.52
C GLY A 508 44.22 -10.00 -20.80
N GLY A 509 44.65 -11.24 -21.00
CA GLY A 509 44.21 -12.10 -22.09
C GLY A 509 42.85 -12.74 -21.78
N ARG A 510 42.12 -13.09 -22.79
CA ARG A 510 40.85 -13.83 -22.75
C ARG A 510 41.07 -15.27 -23.25
N ILE A 511 40.58 -16.26 -22.55
CA ILE A 511 40.52 -17.63 -23.06
C ILE A 511 39.40 -17.73 -24.08
N ASP A 512 39.72 -18.13 -25.30
CA ASP A 512 38.71 -18.43 -26.31
C ASP A 512 38.13 -19.83 -26.09
N LYS A 513 38.99 -20.84 -26.22
CA LYS A 513 38.61 -22.25 -26.05
C LYS A 513 39.77 -23.15 -25.73
N PHE A 514 39.43 -24.35 -25.26
CA PHE A 514 40.36 -25.47 -25.18
C PHE A 514 40.19 -26.39 -26.40
N ILE A 515 41.26 -26.78 -27.05
CA ILE A 515 41.26 -27.63 -28.22
C ILE A 515 42.14 -28.88 -27.92
N GLY A 516 41.51 -29.91 -27.35
CA GLY A 516 42.23 -31.05 -26.80
C GLY A 516 43.07 -30.65 -25.60
N ASP A 517 44.41 -30.71 -25.70
CA ASP A 517 45.37 -30.24 -24.72
C ASP A 517 45.86 -28.80 -24.97
N ALA A 518 45.49 -28.22 -26.10
CA ALA A 518 45.83 -26.86 -26.45
C ALA A 518 44.90 -25.81 -25.84
N VAL A 519 45.42 -24.62 -25.56
CA VAL A 519 44.70 -23.43 -25.10
C VAL A 519 44.83 -22.37 -26.19
N MET A 520 43.68 -21.84 -26.63
CA MET A 520 43.63 -20.64 -27.47
C MET A 520 43.25 -19.45 -26.61
N ALA A 521 44.02 -18.37 -26.70
CA ALA A 521 43.77 -17.12 -26.02
C ALA A 521 43.91 -15.92 -26.94
N GLU A 522 43.21 -14.86 -26.62
CA GLU A 522 43.15 -13.62 -27.37
C GLU A 522 43.50 -12.43 -26.47
N PHE A 523 44.20 -11.44 -27.02
CA PHE A 523 44.56 -10.20 -26.35
C PHE A 523 44.09 -9.00 -27.21
N GLY A 524 43.45 -8.01 -26.58
CA GLY A 524 42.79 -6.90 -27.27
C GLY A 524 41.33 -7.17 -27.57
N VAL A 525 40.67 -8.11 -26.86
CA VAL A 525 39.29 -8.54 -27.01
C VAL A 525 38.62 -8.60 -25.63
N PRO A 526 37.37 -8.22 -25.44
CA PRO A 526 36.45 -7.56 -26.40
C PRO A 526 36.73 -6.06 -26.60
N TYR A 527 37.57 -5.49 -25.80
CA TYR A 527 37.97 -4.08 -25.88
C TYR A 527 39.43 -3.98 -26.30
N PRO A 528 39.78 -3.21 -27.36
CA PRO A 528 41.16 -3.05 -27.78
C PRO A 528 41.99 -2.28 -26.75
N PHE A 529 43.21 -2.72 -26.54
CA PHE A 529 44.19 -2.00 -25.75
C PHE A 529 45.55 -2.02 -26.46
N PRO A 530 46.39 -0.95 -26.35
CA PRO A 530 47.51 -0.73 -27.24
C PRO A 530 48.73 -1.68 -26.98
N ASP A 531 48.81 -2.29 -25.80
CA ASP A 531 49.93 -3.19 -25.39
C ASP A 531 49.58 -4.67 -25.49
N HIS A 532 48.51 -5.04 -26.26
CA HIS A 532 48.03 -6.42 -26.35
C HIS A 532 49.11 -7.42 -26.82
N ALA A 533 49.97 -7.01 -27.75
CA ALA A 533 51.07 -7.88 -28.24
C ALA A 533 52.13 -8.09 -27.16
N HIS A 534 52.53 -7.05 -26.43
CA HIS A 534 53.48 -7.16 -25.32
C HIS A 534 52.96 -8.09 -24.21
N ARG A 535 51.68 -7.92 -23.81
CA ARG A 535 51.06 -8.78 -22.78
C ARG A 535 50.97 -10.23 -23.24
N ALA A 536 50.67 -10.48 -24.52
CA ALA A 536 50.66 -11.83 -25.07
C ALA A 536 52.03 -12.49 -25.03
N LEU A 537 53.08 -11.75 -25.36
CA LEU A 537 54.46 -12.25 -25.27
C LEU A 537 54.88 -12.51 -23.81
N ARG A 538 54.51 -11.64 -22.88
CA ARG A 538 54.71 -11.83 -21.44
C ARG A 538 54.01 -13.09 -20.94
N ALA A 539 52.72 -13.28 -21.35
CA ALA A 539 51.97 -14.48 -21.03
C ALA A 539 52.71 -15.74 -21.56
N ALA A 540 53.23 -15.71 -22.80
CA ALA A 540 53.97 -16.82 -23.38
C ALA A 540 55.22 -17.15 -22.57
N VAL A 541 56.03 -16.15 -22.16
CA VAL A 541 57.21 -16.32 -21.31
C VAL A 541 56.85 -16.92 -19.96
N ARG A 542 55.83 -16.40 -19.33
CA ARG A 542 55.32 -16.92 -18.04
C ARG A 542 54.78 -18.36 -18.16
N ILE A 543 54.09 -18.71 -19.26
CA ILE A 543 53.62 -20.07 -19.52
C ILE A 543 54.80 -21.04 -19.60
N ARG A 544 55.87 -20.65 -20.31
CA ARG A 544 57.13 -21.44 -20.35
C ARG A 544 57.69 -21.67 -18.94
N ASP A 545 57.71 -20.64 -18.12
CA ASP A 545 58.36 -20.73 -16.80
C ASP A 545 57.50 -21.54 -15.81
N VAL A 546 56.18 -21.36 -15.80
CA VAL A 546 55.28 -22.20 -14.98
C VAL A 546 55.23 -23.66 -15.47
N ALA A 547 55.49 -23.94 -16.74
CA ALA A 547 55.58 -25.30 -17.24
C ALA A 547 56.73 -26.07 -16.57
N LYS A 548 57.88 -25.41 -16.26
CA LYS A 548 58.98 -26.01 -15.49
C LYS A 548 58.55 -26.38 -14.06
N GLU A 549 57.79 -25.53 -13.41
CA GLU A 549 57.25 -25.80 -12.07
C GLU A 549 56.18 -26.90 -12.11
N PHE A 550 55.35 -26.95 -13.14
CA PHE A 550 54.33 -27.96 -13.33
C PHE A 550 54.93 -29.37 -13.48
N GLN A 551 56.09 -29.50 -14.07
CA GLN A 551 56.84 -30.77 -14.14
C GLN A 551 57.07 -31.36 -12.73
N ALA A 552 57.50 -30.55 -11.77
CA ALA A 552 57.66 -30.98 -10.38
C ALA A 552 56.37 -31.49 -9.75
N TRP A 553 55.24 -30.76 -9.97
CA TRP A 553 53.91 -31.20 -9.54
C TRP A 553 53.50 -32.52 -10.19
N MET A 554 53.72 -32.69 -11.49
CA MET A 554 53.39 -33.90 -12.24
C MET A 554 54.15 -35.13 -11.68
N HIS A 555 55.45 -35.04 -11.45
CA HIS A 555 56.23 -36.14 -10.87
C HIS A 555 55.84 -36.46 -9.43
N ALA A 556 55.51 -35.45 -8.62
CA ALA A 556 55.01 -35.64 -7.25
C ALA A 556 53.62 -36.30 -7.22
N ARG A 557 52.77 -35.96 -8.17
CA ARG A 557 51.38 -36.45 -8.22
C ARG A 557 51.26 -37.85 -8.81
N PHE A 558 52.14 -38.18 -9.77
CA PHE A 558 52.16 -39.47 -10.51
C PHE A 558 53.51 -40.20 -10.44
N PRO A 559 54.04 -40.48 -9.25
CA PRO A 559 55.44 -40.96 -9.08
C PRO A 559 55.72 -42.34 -9.69
N ASN A 560 54.70 -43.17 -9.94
CA ASN A 560 54.79 -44.51 -10.46
C ASN A 560 54.44 -44.63 -11.95
N ARG A 561 54.35 -43.50 -12.64
CA ARG A 561 53.89 -43.42 -14.04
C ARG A 561 55.10 -43.03 -14.94
N ASP A 562 55.93 -43.65 -15.37
CA ASP A 562 57.05 -43.31 -16.27
C ASP A 562 56.64 -42.27 -17.35
N ILE A 563 56.36 -41.03 -16.89
CA ILE A 563 55.89 -39.92 -17.73
C ILE A 563 57.10 -39.16 -18.24
N PRO A 564 57.14 -38.79 -19.54
CA PRO A 564 58.23 -38.00 -20.10
C PRO A 564 58.30 -36.61 -19.50
N GLU A 565 59.40 -35.90 -19.70
CA GLU A 565 59.58 -34.52 -19.30
C GLU A 565 58.44 -33.63 -19.89
N PHE A 566 57.92 -32.73 -19.06
CA PHE A 566 56.86 -31.87 -19.44
C PHE A 566 57.36 -30.63 -20.17
N HIS A 567 56.96 -30.49 -21.42
CA HIS A 567 57.27 -29.33 -22.25
C HIS A 567 56.02 -28.79 -22.93
N VAL A 568 56.00 -27.47 -23.19
CA VAL A 568 54.95 -26.78 -23.93
C VAL A 568 55.52 -26.13 -25.20
N GLY A 569 54.69 -25.97 -26.19
CA GLY A 569 54.92 -25.10 -27.34
C GLY A 569 53.98 -23.89 -27.26
N VAL A 570 54.46 -22.68 -27.55
CA VAL A 570 53.65 -21.46 -27.55
C VAL A 570 53.85 -20.71 -28.86
N GLY A 571 52.78 -20.47 -29.59
CA GLY A 571 52.77 -19.67 -30.81
C GLY A 571 52.03 -18.35 -30.61
N VAL A 572 52.64 -17.23 -31.01
CA VAL A 572 52.03 -15.89 -30.86
C VAL A 572 52.06 -15.13 -32.18
N HIS A 573 50.90 -14.63 -32.60
CA HIS A 573 50.77 -13.81 -33.79
C HIS A 573 49.84 -12.62 -33.59
N THR A 574 50.21 -11.48 -34.18
CA THR A 574 49.41 -10.24 -34.17
C THR A 574 48.95 -9.93 -35.58
N GLY A 575 47.67 -9.58 -35.72
CA GLY A 575 47.07 -9.18 -36.99
C GLY A 575 45.57 -8.95 -36.87
N ASP A 576 44.96 -8.68 -38.02
CA ASP A 576 43.51 -8.45 -38.09
C ASP A 576 42.73 -9.76 -38.07
N ALA A 577 41.66 -9.79 -37.29
CA ALA A 577 40.74 -10.91 -37.21
C ALA A 577 39.30 -10.40 -37.06
N VAL A 578 38.35 -11.20 -37.45
CA VAL A 578 36.92 -10.92 -37.18
C VAL A 578 36.57 -11.57 -35.84
N VAL A 579 36.17 -10.77 -34.88
CA VAL A 579 35.78 -11.18 -33.53
C VAL A 579 34.31 -11.01 -33.36
N GLY A 580 33.60 -12.04 -32.93
CA GLY A 580 32.15 -11.97 -32.74
C GLY A 580 31.50 -13.32 -32.48
N ASN A 581 30.17 -13.36 -32.53
CA ASN A 581 29.42 -14.59 -32.37
C ASN A 581 29.42 -15.40 -33.66
N VAL A 582 30.05 -16.56 -33.63
CA VAL A 582 30.17 -17.48 -34.76
C VAL A 582 29.45 -18.77 -34.45
N GLY A 583 28.59 -19.25 -35.36
CA GLY A 583 27.86 -20.50 -35.19
C GLY A 583 26.45 -20.45 -35.75
N SER A 584 25.56 -21.23 -35.15
CA SER A 584 24.13 -21.30 -35.50
C SER A 584 23.28 -20.82 -34.31
N GLU A 585 21.98 -20.55 -34.56
CA GLU A 585 21.03 -20.19 -33.48
C GLU A 585 21.01 -21.20 -32.32
N ALA A 586 21.31 -22.47 -32.58
CA ALA A 586 21.35 -23.52 -31.56
C ALA A 586 22.66 -23.57 -30.76
N ARG A 587 23.76 -23.06 -31.31
CA ARG A 587 25.08 -23.02 -30.68
C ARG A 587 25.92 -21.90 -31.26
N MET A 588 26.22 -20.92 -30.46
CA MET A 588 27.08 -19.80 -30.78
C MET A 588 28.30 -19.79 -29.86
N GLU A 589 29.45 -19.40 -30.42
CA GLU A 589 30.66 -19.15 -29.68
C GLU A 589 31.18 -17.76 -30.03
N TYR A 590 31.51 -16.96 -29.00
CA TYR A 590 32.17 -15.69 -29.20
C TYR A 590 33.66 -15.94 -29.37
N THR A 591 34.19 -15.79 -30.60
CA THR A 591 35.53 -16.21 -30.97
C THR A 591 36.13 -15.33 -32.06
N ALA A 592 37.43 -15.35 -32.22
CA ALA A 592 38.13 -14.76 -33.36
C ALA A 592 38.22 -15.74 -34.53
N VAL A 593 37.98 -15.24 -35.73
CA VAL A 593 38.13 -15.97 -36.98
C VAL A 593 38.96 -15.16 -37.96
N GLY A 594 39.96 -15.78 -38.57
CA GLY A 594 40.82 -15.14 -39.55
C GLY A 594 42.15 -15.79 -39.75
N ASP A 595 42.94 -15.25 -40.66
CA ASP A 595 44.31 -15.72 -40.94
C ASP A 595 45.20 -15.62 -39.70
N THR A 596 45.02 -14.57 -38.90
CA THR A 596 45.73 -14.33 -37.65
C THR A 596 45.64 -15.50 -36.67
N VAL A 597 44.47 -16.10 -36.52
CA VAL A 597 44.26 -17.28 -35.68
C VAL A 597 45.00 -18.48 -36.23
N ASN A 598 44.90 -18.70 -37.55
CA ASN A 598 45.56 -19.82 -38.21
C ASN A 598 47.09 -19.72 -38.15
N VAL A 599 47.66 -18.52 -38.31
CA VAL A 599 49.08 -18.28 -38.19
C VAL A 599 49.58 -18.58 -36.78
N ALA A 600 48.90 -18.06 -35.75
CA ALA A 600 49.28 -18.30 -34.35
C ALA A 600 49.29 -19.81 -34.01
N SER A 601 48.26 -20.55 -34.41
CA SER A 601 48.17 -22.01 -34.23
C SER A 601 49.33 -22.76 -34.90
N ARG A 602 49.72 -22.31 -36.11
CA ARG A 602 50.83 -22.96 -36.83
C ARG A 602 52.18 -22.59 -36.27
N LEU A 603 52.39 -21.40 -35.82
CA LEU A 603 53.62 -21.01 -35.12
C LEU A 603 53.84 -21.85 -33.86
N GLU A 604 52.78 -22.21 -33.16
CA GLU A 604 52.89 -23.17 -32.06
C GLU A 604 53.46 -24.50 -32.58
N GLY A 605 52.88 -25.07 -33.63
CA GLY A 605 53.39 -26.32 -34.24
C GLY A 605 54.85 -26.25 -34.73
N GLU A 606 55.26 -25.11 -35.28
CA GLU A 606 56.61 -24.86 -35.77
C GLU A 606 57.69 -24.81 -34.66
N THR A 607 57.29 -24.56 -33.41
CA THR A 607 58.16 -24.57 -32.25
C THR A 607 58.97 -25.91 -32.14
N LYS A 608 58.41 -27.00 -32.68
CA LYS A 608 59.06 -28.33 -32.74
C LYS A 608 60.22 -28.34 -33.69
N TYR A 609 60.10 -27.73 -34.87
CA TYR A 609 61.06 -27.68 -35.91
C TYR A 609 62.18 -26.64 -35.65
N LEU A 610 61.79 -25.53 -35.05
CA LEU A 610 62.67 -24.44 -34.62
C LEU A 610 63.47 -24.79 -33.34
N ASN A 611 63.15 -25.92 -32.70
CA ASN A 611 63.65 -26.32 -31.42
C ASN A 611 63.61 -25.22 -30.33
N CYS A 612 62.56 -24.49 -30.30
CA CYS A 612 62.26 -23.42 -29.33
C CYS A 612 60.96 -23.69 -28.57
N VAL A 613 60.74 -22.99 -27.45
CA VAL A 613 59.50 -23.10 -26.67
C VAL A 613 58.43 -22.08 -27.15
N ILE A 614 58.90 -20.89 -27.50
CA ILE A 614 58.01 -19.79 -27.89
C ILE A 614 58.42 -19.30 -29.29
N ALA A 615 57.48 -19.39 -30.24
CA ALA A 615 57.60 -18.83 -31.58
C ALA A 615 56.62 -17.66 -31.78
N ALA A 616 57.14 -16.47 -32.02
CA ALA A 616 56.34 -15.31 -32.28
C ALA A 616 56.62 -14.74 -33.68
N SER A 617 55.55 -14.25 -34.36
CA SER A 617 55.74 -13.56 -35.62
C SER A 617 56.44 -12.21 -35.45
N VAL A 618 57.14 -11.76 -36.47
CA VAL A 618 57.78 -10.44 -36.50
C VAL A 618 56.79 -9.32 -36.23
N GLN A 619 55.52 -9.49 -36.63
CA GLN A 619 54.46 -8.55 -36.35
C GLN A 619 54.18 -8.43 -34.86
N ALA A 620 54.10 -9.53 -34.13
CA ALA A 620 53.87 -9.53 -32.69
C ALA A 620 55.03 -8.86 -31.93
N VAL A 621 56.28 -9.16 -32.35
CA VAL A 621 57.47 -8.54 -31.76
C VAL A 621 57.51 -7.02 -32.01
N ARG A 622 57.27 -6.58 -33.25
CA ARG A 622 57.28 -5.17 -33.60
C ARG A 622 56.15 -4.37 -32.89
N GLU A 623 54.99 -4.96 -32.75
CA GLU A 623 53.86 -4.32 -32.01
C GLU A 623 54.17 -4.21 -30.51
N ALA A 624 54.78 -5.23 -29.92
CA ALA A 624 55.23 -5.17 -28.53
C ALA A 624 56.31 -4.09 -28.33
N GLU A 625 57.29 -3.99 -29.24
CA GLU A 625 58.35 -2.99 -29.19
C GLU A 625 57.78 -1.56 -29.38
N LYS A 626 56.79 -1.36 -30.26
CA LYS A 626 56.09 -0.09 -30.41
C LYS A 626 55.36 0.31 -29.12
N ALA A 627 54.84 -0.66 -28.36
CA ALA A 627 54.25 -0.43 -27.04
C ALA A 627 55.27 -0.20 -25.91
N GLY A 628 56.58 -0.15 -26.25
CA GLY A 628 57.67 0.13 -25.32
C GLY A 628 58.30 -1.11 -24.68
N ALA A 629 57.98 -2.31 -25.15
CA ALA A 629 58.59 -3.53 -24.64
C ALA A 629 60.05 -3.72 -25.17
N THR A 630 60.88 -4.30 -24.34
CA THR A 630 62.21 -4.82 -24.77
C THR A 630 62.11 -6.33 -24.93
N VAL A 631 62.09 -6.83 -26.17
CA VAL A 631 61.92 -8.25 -26.46
C VAL A 631 63.29 -8.87 -26.75
N ALA A 632 63.69 -9.79 -25.92
CA ALA A 632 64.89 -10.60 -26.17
C ALA A 632 64.57 -11.79 -27.08
N THR A 633 65.14 -11.81 -28.28
CA THR A 633 64.89 -12.82 -29.29
C THR A 633 66.11 -13.76 -29.46
N GLY A 634 65.85 -15.02 -29.77
CA GLY A 634 66.82 -16.02 -30.10
C GLY A 634 66.87 -16.33 -31.60
N VAL A 635 66.55 -17.56 -31.97
CA VAL A 635 66.55 -18.04 -33.36
C VAL A 635 65.63 -17.18 -34.20
N HIS A 636 66.06 -16.72 -35.38
CA HIS A 636 65.30 -16.06 -36.40
C HIS A 636 65.22 -16.92 -37.63
N ASP A 637 63.99 -17.21 -38.09
CA ASP A 637 63.78 -18.05 -39.27
C ASP A 637 62.56 -17.57 -40.05
N THR A 638 62.36 -18.11 -41.23
CA THR A 638 61.26 -17.78 -42.13
C THR A 638 60.46 -19.05 -42.43
N VAL A 639 59.28 -19.12 -41.88
CA VAL A 639 58.41 -20.29 -41.92
C VAL A 639 57.34 -20.16 -43.04
N ARG A 640 57.24 -21.20 -43.90
CA ARG A 640 56.15 -21.31 -44.88
C ARG A 640 54.89 -21.90 -44.20
N VAL A 641 53.97 -21.05 -43.89
CA VAL A 641 52.70 -21.47 -43.30
C VAL A 641 51.78 -22.01 -44.39
N LYS A 642 51.30 -23.26 -44.29
CA LYS A 642 50.43 -23.94 -45.28
C LYS A 642 49.16 -23.12 -45.53
N GLY A 643 48.94 -22.71 -46.83
CA GLY A 643 47.77 -21.91 -47.25
C GLY A 643 48.07 -20.41 -47.35
N ARG A 644 49.29 -19.94 -47.02
CA ARG A 644 49.74 -18.58 -47.25
C ARG A 644 50.78 -18.52 -48.36
N LEU A 645 50.67 -17.56 -49.27
CA LEU A 645 51.62 -17.37 -50.36
C LEU A 645 52.96 -16.77 -49.88
N GLU A 646 52.87 -15.89 -48.88
CA GLU A 646 54.01 -15.21 -48.28
C GLU A 646 54.50 -15.95 -47.04
N PRO A 647 55.81 -16.21 -46.92
CA PRO A 647 56.40 -16.81 -45.70
C PRO A 647 56.28 -15.82 -44.53
N VAL A 648 56.18 -16.33 -43.30
CA VAL A 648 56.09 -15.54 -42.06
C VAL A 648 57.46 -15.53 -41.39
N GLU A 649 58.02 -14.35 -41.14
CA GLU A 649 59.24 -14.21 -40.32
C GLU A 649 58.88 -14.44 -38.84
N VAL A 650 59.71 -15.29 -38.20
CA VAL A 650 59.43 -15.78 -36.83
C VAL A 650 60.66 -15.61 -35.98
N PHE A 651 60.48 -15.19 -34.76
CA PHE A 651 61.50 -15.11 -33.71
C PHE A 651 61.19 -16.08 -32.57
N GLU A 652 62.20 -16.75 -32.08
CA GLU A 652 62.15 -17.34 -30.75
C GLU A 652 62.12 -16.21 -29.72
N ILE A 653 61.25 -16.31 -28.74
CA ILE A 653 61.16 -15.35 -27.63
C ILE A 653 61.84 -15.95 -26.40
N ILE A 654 62.95 -15.28 -25.97
CA ILE A 654 63.72 -15.67 -24.80
C ILE A 654 63.18 -14.95 -23.55
N ASP A 655 62.91 -13.65 -23.63
CA ASP A 655 62.40 -12.83 -22.54
C ASP A 655 61.77 -11.56 -23.07
N THR A 656 60.87 -11.00 -22.28
CA THR A 656 60.22 -9.71 -22.57
C THR A 656 60.44 -8.81 -21.35
N GLY A 657 61.52 -8.11 -21.28
CA GLY A 657 61.82 -7.26 -20.11
C GLY A 657 60.63 -6.74 -19.32
N LYS A 658 60.87 -6.38 -18.07
CA LYS A 658 59.82 -5.96 -17.12
C LYS A 658 59.00 -4.81 -17.64
#